data_932090cb6386256251302f2d26981e46
#
_entry.id   932090cb6386256251302f2d26981e46
#
_cell.length_a   1.000
_cell.length_b   1.000
_cell.length_c   1.000
_cell.angle_alpha   90.00
_cell.angle_beta   90.00
_cell.angle_gamma   90.00
#
_symmetry.space_group_name_H-M   'P 1'
#
loop_
_entity.id
_entity.type
_entity.pdbx_description
1 polymer ?
#
loop_
_entity_poly.entity_id
_entity_poly.type
_entity_poly.pdbx_seq_one_letter_code
_entity_poly.pdbx_strand_id
1 'polypeptide(L)'
;MAQISGSAPVERKQSTPTGLQRNLSLIETWGFGLTGLLLWMGVAPGAHAELGAQAMWVWIPGAIVGVLVNLQIRQLGRTLTHVSGGTPNYITHLLKGYPQLTRYAAIGYFLSWIAVLPVNAIILSDLLKVNLESLGIALPDALLRVGFTVLAFIVAFSGSHALGTLHLVFLLPAVGFLLAFCFQGSHWILFSSSHLSLIPSQESSFSFQGWAKWYLNGTYAFYACETASVFVADSKRPYGTLQSLLVAAALIPIVYIGGSWVLLHLATEPGLNDDTFLNLLAAAKPFWGQSASFLVTFLVVSSSLLACATAVAICPRILYQLAQDGHLSPVFGVTSRQGVFGPGLLLTLTLSLGCLVWGNVPRIVMITGVGWLVAFIVLHWSFWQQRGQAGILFPRWSLVFCIMETVVLVVGGFAWGVQDLLMGLLLPIAVLKGDQVLHRVSWNVLKPQWWIQRYRVKPQKNLQDFIALQVFILILFICGATIISWFSSVLVTKMSSARSADLLVVLILVLSFVGVAIACWTILPQLVAVNAAREQAETLSDDLQQTLQQLQQTQTQLVQQEKMSSLGQLVAGVAHEINNPVNFIHGNLSHAQNYAQDLLNLMQLYQKHYPHPAPEIQVEAGKIDLEFLQKDFVKILNSMNVGTERIREIVLSLRNFSRTDEAELKKVDIHEGIESTLLILHHRFKATSNRAEIVLLREYGELPLIECCPGQLNQVFMNILANAIDALDEAHVIQADRDGQEHPGRITIRTSVLDRQWVEIAIEDNGFGIPESIQSRIFDPFFTTKPIGKGTGMGMSISYQIITKKHSGKLNCFSTPGKGTEFVIQIPIARSRVGIAESIDEAKILPSP
;
A
#
# COMPACT_ATOMS: atom_id res chain seq x y z
N MET A 1 -36.87 1.36 37.58
CA MET A 1 -37.08 2.24 36.45
C MET A 1 -35.93 3.23 36.36
N ALA A 2 -34.93 2.94 35.56
CA ALA A 2 -33.85 3.85 35.21
C ALA A 2 -33.53 3.61 33.74
N GLN A 3 -33.69 4.64 32.93
CA GLN A 3 -33.54 4.67 31.48
C GLN A 3 -32.09 4.42 31.10
N ILE A 4 -31.86 3.42 30.28
CA ILE A 4 -30.61 3.21 29.57
C ILE A 4 -30.66 4.09 28.32
N SER A 5 -29.88 5.16 28.30
CA SER A 5 -29.67 6.02 27.14
C SER A 5 -28.84 5.24 26.11
N GLY A 6 -29.46 4.86 25.00
CA GLY A 6 -28.81 4.28 23.85
C GLY A 6 -27.90 5.31 23.19
N SER A 7 -26.60 4.98 23.12
CA SER A 7 -25.68 5.68 22.25
C SER A 7 -26.02 5.38 20.80
N ALA A 8 -26.32 6.42 20.02
CA ALA A 8 -26.53 6.33 18.57
C ALA A 8 -25.30 5.73 17.87
N PRO A 9 -25.47 4.90 16.84
CA PRO A 9 -24.36 4.37 16.07
C PRO A 9 -23.68 5.51 15.32
N VAL A 10 -22.38 5.65 15.51
CA VAL A 10 -21.52 6.54 14.74
C VAL A 10 -21.65 6.13 13.26
N GLU A 11 -22.38 6.93 12.49
CA GLU A 11 -22.39 6.81 11.02
C GLU A 11 -20.94 6.94 10.52
N ARG A 12 -20.34 5.80 10.16
CA ARG A 12 -19.15 5.78 9.31
C ARG A 12 -19.53 6.55 8.04
N LYS A 13 -19.02 7.75 7.85
CA LYS A 13 -19.03 8.45 6.57
C LYS A 13 -18.49 7.48 5.53
N GLN A 14 -19.39 6.84 4.77
CA GLN A 14 -19.03 6.07 3.59
C GLN A 14 -18.37 7.07 2.64
N SER A 15 -17.07 6.96 2.46
CA SER A 15 -16.34 7.66 1.42
C SER A 15 -17.03 7.34 0.09
N THR A 16 -17.59 8.34 -0.56
CA THR A 16 -18.13 8.22 -1.91
C THR A 16 -17.01 7.71 -2.81
N PRO A 17 -17.21 6.65 -3.62
CA PRO A 17 -16.18 6.13 -4.50
C PRO A 17 -16.07 7.01 -5.74
N THR A 18 -15.49 8.20 -5.62
CA THR A 18 -15.34 9.19 -6.70
C THR A 18 -13.87 9.47 -7.05
N GLY A 19 -12.93 8.71 -6.50
CA GLY A 19 -11.52 8.83 -6.80
C GLY A 19 -11.05 7.78 -7.82
N LEU A 20 -10.21 8.19 -8.78
CA LEU A 20 -9.54 7.30 -9.71
C LEU A 20 -8.64 6.33 -8.92
N GLN A 21 -8.85 5.03 -9.09
CA GLN A 21 -8.03 4.02 -8.42
C GLN A 21 -6.81 3.66 -9.29
N ARG A 22 -5.64 3.51 -8.66
CA ARG A 22 -4.42 3.06 -9.34
C ARG A 22 -4.46 1.56 -9.61
N ASN A 23 -5.15 1.18 -10.67
CA ASN A 23 -5.42 -0.23 -11.00
C ASN A 23 -4.51 -0.80 -12.09
N LEU A 24 -3.98 0.04 -13.00
CA LEU A 24 -3.20 -0.43 -14.14
C LEU A 24 -1.79 -0.88 -13.72
N SER A 25 -1.39 -2.03 -14.22
CA SER A 25 -0.01 -2.53 -14.09
C SER A 25 0.96 -1.72 -14.97
N LEU A 26 2.25 -1.83 -14.67
CA LEU A 26 3.30 -1.19 -15.46
C LEU A 26 3.26 -1.60 -16.95
N ILE A 27 3.07 -2.89 -17.19
CA ILE A 27 3.09 -3.46 -18.54
C ILE A 27 1.90 -2.97 -19.36
N GLU A 28 0.70 -2.91 -18.78
CA GLU A 28 -0.49 -2.36 -19.44
C GLU A 28 -0.30 -0.89 -19.83
N THR A 29 0.30 -0.08 -18.95
CA THR A 29 0.55 1.34 -19.26
C THR A 29 1.60 1.55 -20.35
N TRP A 30 2.60 0.65 -20.45
CA TRP A 30 3.56 0.66 -21.56
C TRP A 30 2.89 0.26 -22.88
N GLY A 31 1.92 -0.65 -22.82
CA GLY A 31 1.10 -1.02 -23.96
C GLY A 31 0.47 0.19 -24.63
N PHE A 32 -0.20 1.01 -23.84
CA PHE A 32 -0.81 2.26 -24.33
C PHE A 32 0.26 3.26 -24.83
N GLY A 33 1.38 3.38 -24.13
CA GLY A 33 2.42 4.37 -24.41
C GLY A 33 3.14 4.19 -25.74
N LEU A 34 3.21 2.97 -26.27
CA LEU A 34 3.92 2.69 -27.54
C LEU A 34 2.99 2.70 -28.76
N THR A 35 1.66 2.69 -28.57
CA THR A 35 0.70 2.68 -29.68
C THR A 35 0.80 3.94 -30.55
N GLY A 36 1.21 5.07 -29.99
CA GLY A 36 1.38 6.32 -30.72
C GLY A 36 2.33 6.22 -31.93
N LEU A 37 3.34 5.32 -31.86
CA LEU A 37 4.28 5.08 -32.98
C LEU A 37 3.56 4.54 -34.23
N LEU A 38 2.47 3.80 -34.06
CA LEU A 38 1.71 3.15 -35.12
C LEU A 38 0.93 4.16 -35.97
N LEU A 39 0.62 5.36 -35.42
CA LEU A 39 -0.13 6.39 -36.15
C LEU A 39 0.66 6.98 -37.34
N TRP A 40 2.00 6.81 -37.36
CA TRP A 40 2.82 7.17 -38.50
C TRP A 40 2.31 6.56 -39.80
N MET A 41 1.86 5.32 -39.79
CA MET A 41 1.37 4.60 -40.99
C MET A 41 0.14 5.25 -41.61
N GLY A 42 -0.72 5.88 -40.82
CA GLY A 42 -1.92 6.53 -41.32
C GLY A 42 -1.69 7.84 -42.06
N VAL A 43 -0.48 8.43 -41.97
CA VAL A 43 -0.15 9.75 -42.56
C VAL A 43 1.04 9.67 -43.53
N ALA A 44 2.03 8.80 -43.25
CA ALA A 44 3.25 8.74 -44.05
C ALA A 44 3.01 8.46 -45.55
N PRO A 45 2.16 7.48 -45.96
CA PRO A 45 1.90 7.21 -47.36
C PRO A 45 1.38 8.42 -48.12
N GLY A 46 0.40 9.13 -47.61
CA GLY A 46 -0.14 10.33 -48.24
C GLY A 46 0.88 11.46 -48.34
N ALA A 47 1.74 11.65 -47.33
CA ALA A 47 2.84 12.63 -47.41
C ALA A 47 3.85 12.29 -48.50
N HIS A 48 4.21 11.02 -48.64
CA HIS A 48 5.13 10.57 -49.70
C HIS A 48 4.49 10.62 -51.10
N ALA A 49 3.20 10.33 -51.21
CA ALA A 49 2.46 10.40 -52.47
C ALA A 49 2.42 11.84 -53.04
N GLU A 50 2.25 12.87 -52.18
CA GLU A 50 2.15 14.27 -52.62
C GLU A 50 3.52 14.96 -52.68
N LEU A 51 4.43 14.73 -51.71
CA LEU A 51 5.71 15.47 -51.60
C LEU A 51 6.91 14.72 -52.19
N GLY A 52 6.77 13.41 -52.48
CA GLY A 52 7.90 12.59 -52.92
C GLY A 52 9.07 12.65 -51.92
N ALA A 53 10.28 12.96 -52.42
CA ALA A 53 11.49 13.08 -51.60
C ALA A 53 11.39 14.18 -50.53
N GLN A 54 10.61 15.24 -50.76
CA GLN A 54 10.44 16.34 -49.81
C GLN A 54 9.70 15.91 -48.54
N ALA A 55 9.01 14.76 -48.55
CA ALA A 55 8.35 14.21 -47.33
C ALA A 55 9.35 13.98 -46.19
N MET A 56 10.61 13.68 -46.47
CA MET A 56 11.66 13.54 -45.45
C MET A 56 11.85 14.82 -44.62
N TRP A 57 11.68 15.99 -45.24
CA TRP A 57 11.73 17.28 -44.52
C TRP A 57 10.54 17.53 -43.57
N VAL A 58 9.47 16.74 -43.69
CA VAL A 58 8.38 16.68 -42.71
C VAL A 58 8.78 15.79 -41.55
N TRP A 59 9.32 14.60 -41.84
CA TRP A 59 9.58 13.58 -40.81
C TRP A 59 10.78 13.85 -39.93
N ILE A 60 11.86 14.47 -40.47
CA ILE A 60 13.06 14.78 -39.68
C ILE A 60 12.76 15.77 -38.54
N PRO A 61 12.23 16.99 -38.80
CA PRO A 61 11.90 17.90 -37.70
C PRO A 61 10.77 17.36 -36.82
N GLY A 62 9.80 16.61 -37.37
CA GLY A 62 8.77 15.93 -36.61
C GLY A 62 9.34 14.91 -35.62
N ALA A 63 10.37 14.13 -36.03
CA ALA A 63 11.06 13.21 -35.11
C ALA A 63 11.80 13.95 -33.99
N ILE A 64 12.45 15.09 -34.29
CA ILE A 64 13.12 15.92 -33.26
C ILE A 64 12.11 16.44 -32.23
N VAL A 65 11.00 17.01 -32.71
CA VAL A 65 9.93 17.51 -31.83
C VAL A 65 9.36 16.36 -30.99
N GLY A 66 9.03 15.23 -31.61
CA GLY A 66 8.49 14.07 -30.91
C GLY A 66 9.41 13.54 -29.81
N VAL A 67 10.73 13.46 -30.06
CA VAL A 67 11.73 13.07 -29.05
C VAL A 67 11.76 14.07 -27.89
N LEU A 68 11.88 15.35 -28.18
CA LEU A 68 12.02 16.39 -27.15
C LEU A 68 10.76 16.54 -26.33
N VAL A 69 9.57 16.47 -26.96
CA VAL A 69 8.27 16.47 -26.23
C VAL A 69 8.17 15.29 -25.28
N ASN A 70 8.51 14.07 -25.69
CA ASN A 70 8.47 12.91 -24.80
C ASN A 70 9.39 13.09 -23.57
N LEU A 71 10.58 13.66 -23.74
CA LEU A 71 11.50 13.96 -22.64
C LEU A 71 10.94 15.04 -21.69
N GLN A 72 10.34 16.10 -22.25
CA GLN A 72 9.72 17.17 -21.48
C GLN A 72 8.52 16.68 -20.68
N ILE A 73 7.60 15.94 -21.32
CA ILE A 73 6.41 15.38 -20.67
C ILE A 73 6.79 14.34 -19.63
N ARG A 74 7.80 13.51 -19.87
CA ARG A 74 8.34 12.58 -18.87
C ARG A 74 8.79 13.32 -17.61
N GLN A 75 9.51 14.42 -17.74
CA GLN A 75 9.98 15.21 -16.60
C GLN A 75 8.82 15.90 -15.88
N LEU A 76 7.89 16.48 -16.63
CA LEU A 76 6.70 17.14 -16.06
C LEU A 76 5.79 16.15 -15.33
N GLY A 77 5.56 14.96 -15.91
CA GLY A 77 4.74 13.91 -15.29
C GLY A 77 5.27 13.41 -13.94
N ARG A 78 6.58 13.57 -13.67
CA ARG A 78 7.15 13.25 -12.34
C ARG A 78 6.62 14.16 -11.23
N THR A 79 6.28 15.40 -11.54
CA THR A 79 5.72 16.35 -10.57
C THR A 79 4.20 16.30 -10.50
N LEU A 80 3.53 15.76 -11.54
CA LEU A 80 2.08 15.73 -11.69
C LEU A 80 1.51 14.31 -11.74
N THR A 81 2.04 13.41 -10.93
CA THR A 81 1.63 11.98 -10.90
C THR A 81 0.17 11.73 -10.49
N HIS A 82 -0.49 12.72 -9.91
CA HIS A 82 -1.89 12.66 -9.50
C HIS A 82 -2.86 13.16 -10.57
N VAL A 83 -2.37 13.80 -11.63
CA VAL A 83 -3.18 14.37 -12.69
C VAL A 83 -3.42 13.32 -13.77
N SER A 84 -4.70 12.98 -14.00
CA SER A 84 -5.11 12.08 -15.07
C SER A 84 -5.22 12.79 -16.42
N GLY A 85 -5.24 12.03 -17.52
CA GLY A 85 -5.42 12.58 -18.87
C GLY A 85 -4.18 13.24 -19.49
N GLY A 86 -3.04 13.24 -18.81
CA GLY A 86 -1.72 13.59 -19.38
C GLY A 86 -1.55 15.03 -19.79
N THR A 87 -0.87 15.22 -20.91
CA THR A 87 -0.43 16.52 -21.46
C THR A 87 -1.48 17.64 -21.47
N PRO A 88 -2.71 17.46 -21.97
CA PRO A 88 -3.70 18.53 -21.96
C PRO A 88 -4.06 19.01 -20.56
N ASN A 89 -4.11 18.09 -19.60
CA ASN A 89 -4.40 18.42 -18.22
C ASN A 89 -3.18 18.95 -17.45
N TYR A 90 -1.96 18.59 -17.87
CA TYR A 90 -0.75 19.24 -17.36
C TYR A 90 -0.69 20.72 -17.76
N ILE A 91 -1.12 21.08 -18.98
CA ILE A 91 -1.22 22.47 -19.44
C ILE A 91 -2.14 23.28 -18.50
N THR A 92 -3.27 22.72 -18.08
CA THR A 92 -4.20 23.42 -17.17
C THR A 92 -3.55 23.73 -15.81
N HIS A 93 -2.69 22.85 -15.33
CA HIS A 93 -1.95 23.03 -14.08
C HIS A 93 -0.77 24.00 -14.20
N LEU A 94 -0.12 24.06 -15.39
CA LEU A 94 0.97 25.00 -15.65
C LEU A 94 0.48 26.44 -15.83
N LEU A 95 -0.63 26.64 -16.54
CA LEU A 95 -1.17 27.96 -16.90
C LEU A 95 -2.44 28.30 -16.15
N LYS A 96 -2.46 28.19 -14.81
CA LYS A 96 -3.63 28.49 -13.97
C LYS A 96 -4.21 29.90 -14.17
N GLY A 97 -3.37 30.86 -14.61
CA GLY A 97 -3.80 32.23 -14.90
C GLY A 97 -4.61 32.41 -16.19
N TYR A 98 -4.65 31.39 -17.06
CA TYR A 98 -5.31 31.44 -18.39
C TYR A 98 -6.35 30.32 -18.60
N PRO A 99 -7.39 30.24 -17.77
CA PRO A 99 -8.29 29.08 -17.75
C PRO A 99 -9.07 28.86 -19.05
N GLN A 100 -9.39 29.90 -19.78
CA GLN A 100 -10.10 29.79 -21.07
C GLN A 100 -9.21 29.20 -22.17
N LEU A 101 -7.94 29.63 -22.22
CA LEU A 101 -6.98 29.14 -23.20
C LEU A 101 -6.64 27.67 -22.95
N THR A 102 -6.43 27.32 -21.67
CA THR A 102 -6.09 25.94 -21.31
C THR A 102 -7.24 24.96 -21.52
N ARG A 103 -8.49 25.38 -21.25
CA ARG A 103 -9.70 24.61 -21.60
C ARG A 103 -9.81 24.38 -23.11
N TYR A 104 -9.62 25.43 -23.89
CA TYR A 104 -9.65 25.35 -25.35
C TYR A 104 -8.60 24.37 -25.88
N ALA A 105 -7.37 24.49 -25.42
CA ALA A 105 -6.27 23.62 -25.80
C ALA A 105 -6.54 22.15 -25.42
N ALA A 106 -7.06 21.92 -24.21
CA ALA A 106 -7.36 20.55 -23.74
C ALA A 106 -8.50 19.90 -24.55
N ILE A 107 -9.54 20.64 -24.89
CA ILE A 107 -10.61 20.14 -25.76
C ILE A 107 -10.11 19.95 -27.20
N GLY A 108 -9.25 20.82 -27.71
CA GLY A 108 -8.59 20.64 -29.00
C GLY A 108 -7.78 19.33 -29.07
N TYR A 109 -7.01 19.07 -28.04
CA TYR A 109 -6.26 17.80 -27.90
C TYR A 109 -7.22 16.58 -27.80
N PHE A 110 -8.30 16.68 -27.04
CA PHE A 110 -9.33 15.65 -26.95
C PHE A 110 -9.97 15.34 -28.32
N LEU A 111 -10.32 16.37 -29.09
CA LEU A 111 -10.92 16.22 -30.43
C LEU A 111 -9.95 15.55 -31.41
N SER A 112 -8.65 15.81 -31.29
CA SER A 112 -7.66 15.17 -32.14
C SER A 112 -7.57 13.66 -31.87
N TRP A 113 -7.70 13.23 -30.63
CA TRP A 113 -7.79 11.79 -30.30
C TRP A 113 -9.12 11.17 -30.73
N ILE A 114 -10.21 11.91 -30.76
CA ILE A 114 -11.50 11.43 -31.30
C ILE A 114 -11.34 11.02 -32.76
N ALA A 115 -10.57 11.78 -33.55
CA ALA A 115 -10.35 11.49 -34.97
C ALA A 115 -9.66 10.15 -35.24
N VAL A 116 -8.89 9.64 -34.29
CA VAL A 116 -8.21 8.34 -34.42
C VAL A 116 -9.20 7.21 -34.71
N LEU A 117 -10.39 7.28 -34.12
CA LEU A 117 -11.43 6.25 -34.29
C LEU A 117 -11.97 6.17 -35.72
N PRO A 118 -12.55 7.26 -36.30
CA PRO A 118 -13.06 7.21 -37.67
C PRO A 118 -11.96 7.05 -38.74
N VAL A 119 -10.75 7.58 -38.50
CA VAL A 119 -9.61 7.39 -39.41
C VAL A 119 -9.26 5.90 -39.53
N ASN A 120 -9.07 5.21 -38.43
CA ASN A 120 -8.74 3.79 -38.47
C ASN A 120 -9.94 2.91 -38.88
N ALA A 121 -11.17 3.33 -38.60
CA ALA A 121 -12.35 2.66 -39.15
C ALA A 121 -12.44 2.74 -40.67
N ILE A 122 -12.05 3.89 -41.28
CA ILE A 122 -11.98 4.06 -42.71
C ILE A 122 -10.88 3.15 -43.29
N ILE A 123 -9.67 3.15 -42.73
CA ILE A 123 -8.56 2.30 -43.17
C ILE A 123 -8.94 0.83 -43.16
N LEU A 124 -9.56 0.36 -42.07
CA LEU A 124 -10.05 -1.03 -41.96
C LEU A 124 -11.20 -1.34 -42.94
N SER A 125 -12.09 -0.38 -43.15
CA SER A 125 -13.20 -0.53 -44.09
C SER A 125 -12.68 -0.67 -45.52
N ASP A 126 -11.75 0.22 -45.94
CA ASP A 126 -11.17 0.22 -47.30
C ASP A 126 -10.36 -1.07 -47.57
N LEU A 127 -9.56 -1.53 -46.56
CA LEU A 127 -8.86 -2.82 -46.61
C LEU A 127 -9.81 -4.00 -46.79
N LEU A 128 -10.89 -4.04 -46.00
CA LEU A 128 -11.89 -5.12 -46.12
C LEU A 128 -12.66 -5.09 -47.43
N LYS A 129 -12.99 -3.91 -47.93
CA LYS A 129 -13.71 -3.70 -49.16
C LYS A 129 -12.93 -4.22 -50.37
N VAL A 130 -11.66 -3.87 -50.50
CA VAL A 130 -10.77 -4.37 -51.55
C VAL A 130 -10.76 -5.89 -51.63
N ASN A 131 -10.80 -6.55 -50.49
CA ASN A 131 -10.80 -8.01 -50.37
C ASN A 131 -12.21 -8.61 -50.64
N LEU A 132 -13.30 -7.97 -50.23
CA LEU A 132 -14.66 -8.47 -50.44
C LEU A 132 -15.19 -8.22 -51.84
N GLU A 133 -14.88 -7.12 -52.49
CA GLU A 133 -15.22 -6.81 -53.90
C GLU A 133 -14.68 -7.87 -54.85
N SER A 134 -13.49 -8.40 -54.58
CA SER A 134 -12.92 -9.49 -55.35
C SER A 134 -13.74 -10.77 -55.30
N LEU A 135 -14.66 -10.93 -54.30
CA LEU A 135 -15.58 -12.03 -54.11
C LEU A 135 -16.98 -11.73 -54.66
N GLY A 136 -17.20 -10.55 -55.22
CA GLY A 136 -18.54 -10.13 -55.65
C GLY A 136 -19.45 -9.71 -54.49
N ILE A 137 -18.89 -9.50 -53.25
CA ILE A 137 -19.67 -9.09 -52.09
C ILE A 137 -19.51 -7.59 -51.93
N ALA A 138 -20.54 -6.81 -52.15
CA ALA A 138 -20.60 -5.39 -51.92
C ALA A 138 -21.27 -5.12 -50.56
N LEU A 139 -20.51 -4.60 -49.62
CA LEU A 139 -21.06 -4.09 -48.33
C LEU A 139 -21.09 -2.55 -48.36
N PRO A 140 -22.13 -1.91 -47.80
CA PRO A 140 -22.18 -0.47 -47.70
C PRO A 140 -21.03 0.10 -46.85
N ASP A 141 -20.24 1.04 -47.37
CA ASP A 141 -19.11 1.68 -46.68
C ASP A 141 -19.52 2.22 -45.29
N ALA A 142 -20.67 2.88 -45.26
CA ALA A 142 -21.18 3.44 -44.00
C ALA A 142 -21.35 2.38 -42.90
N LEU A 143 -21.81 1.19 -43.25
CA LEU A 143 -22.00 0.09 -42.29
C LEU A 143 -20.66 -0.38 -41.73
N LEU A 144 -19.65 -0.56 -42.56
CA LEU A 144 -18.30 -0.97 -42.15
C LEU A 144 -17.65 0.09 -41.29
N ARG A 145 -17.66 1.35 -41.71
CA ARG A 145 -17.05 2.47 -40.97
C ARG A 145 -17.69 2.70 -39.61
N VAL A 146 -19.03 2.67 -39.53
CA VAL A 146 -19.76 2.76 -38.24
C VAL A 146 -19.48 1.54 -37.38
N GLY A 147 -19.51 0.33 -37.99
CA GLY A 147 -19.25 -0.93 -37.27
C GLY A 147 -17.86 -0.96 -36.60
N PHE A 148 -16.80 -0.61 -37.33
CA PHE A 148 -15.45 -0.57 -36.77
C PHE A 148 -15.28 0.54 -35.71
N THR A 149 -15.95 1.70 -35.91
CA THR A 149 -15.94 2.75 -34.89
C THR A 149 -16.58 2.27 -33.58
N VAL A 150 -17.74 1.61 -33.66
CA VAL A 150 -18.46 1.12 -32.47
C VAL A 150 -17.73 -0.04 -31.79
N LEU A 151 -17.05 -0.89 -32.57
CA LEU A 151 -16.33 -2.06 -32.05
C LEU A 151 -15.36 -1.71 -30.91
N ALA A 152 -14.60 -0.62 -31.03
CA ALA A 152 -13.66 -0.18 -30.01
C ALA A 152 -14.34 0.16 -28.67
N PHE A 153 -15.58 0.69 -28.71
CA PHE A 153 -16.33 1.05 -27.52
C PHE A 153 -16.86 -0.17 -26.76
N ILE A 154 -17.17 -1.28 -27.46
CA ILE A 154 -17.58 -2.53 -26.82
C ILE A 154 -16.49 -3.00 -25.84
N VAL A 155 -15.23 -2.91 -26.25
CA VAL A 155 -14.08 -3.26 -25.39
C VAL A 155 -13.94 -2.30 -24.21
N ALA A 156 -14.15 -1.01 -24.44
CA ALA A 156 -13.98 0.03 -23.40
C ALA A 156 -14.99 -0.13 -22.25
N PHE A 157 -16.19 -0.62 -22.50
CA PHE A 157 -17.17 -0.91 -21.46
C PHE A 157 -16.75 -2.07 -20.54
N SER A 158 -15.77 -2.88 -20.95
CA SER A 158 -15.18 -3.93 -20.11
C SER A 158 -14.20 -3.41 -19.06
N GLY A 159 -13.82 -2.13 -19.13
CA GLY A 159 -12.94 -1.46 -18.18
C GLY A 159 -11.49 -1.33 -18.63
N SER A 160 -10.71 -0.61 -17.83
CA SER A 160 -9.32 -0.25 -18.17
C SER A 160 -8.38 -1.45 -18.28
N HIS A 161 -8.59 -2.50 -17.48
CA HIS A 161 -7.78 -3.73 -17.54
C HIS A 161 -8.00 -4.51 -18.84
N ALA A 162 -9.25 -4.57 -19.33
CA ALA A 162 -9.56 -5.24 -20.59
C ALA A 162 -8.80 -4.60 -21.76
N LEU A 163 -8.81 -3.27 -21.80
CA LEU A 163 -8.04 -2.50 -22.79
C LEU A 163 -6.53 -2.72 -22.65
N GLY A 164 -6.01 -2.73 -21.42
CA GLY A 164 -4.60 -2.98 -21.13
C GLY A 164 -4.15 -4.37 -21.58
N THR A 165 -4.93 -5.41 -21.31
CA THR A 165 -4.67 -6.80 -21.74
C THR A 165 -4.66 -6.91 -23.27
N LEU A 166 -5.62 -6.28 -23.94
CA LEU A 166 -5.68 -6.25 -25.38
C LEU A 166 -4.44 -5.60 -26.00
N HIS A 167 -3.96 -4.49 -25.42
CA HIS A 167 -2.71 -3.88 -25.87
C HIS A 167 -1.52 -4.80 -25.72
N LEU A 168 -1.43 -5.59 -24.63
CA LEU A 168 -0.33 -6.53 -24.44
C LEU A 168 -0.26 -7.60 -25.54
N VAL A 169 -1.41 -8.12 -25.94
CA VAL A 169 -1.48 -9.20 -26.94
C VAL A 169 -1.08 -8.71 -28.33
N PHE A 170 -1.59 -7.54 -28.72
CA PHE A 170 -1.44 -7.06 -30.10
C PHE A 170 -0.27 -6.08 -30.30
N LEU A 171 0.19 -5.36 -29.25
CA LEU A 171 1.22 -4.35 -29.38
C LEU A 171 2.59 -4.91 -29.76
N LEU A 172 3.03 -5.98 -29.08
CA LEU A 172 4.36 -6.56 -29.33
C LEU A 172 4.51 -7.00 -30.80
N PRO A 173 3.55 -7.77 -31.39
CA PRO A 173 3.65 -8.08 -32.81
C PRO A 173 3.50 -6.83 -33.69
N ALA A 174 2.59 -5.90 -33.44
CA ALA A 174 2.40 -4.72 -34.27
C ALA A 174 3.65 -3.81 -34.30
N VAL A 175 4.21 -3.47 -33.14
CA VAL A 175 5.46 -2.67 -33.07
C VAL A 175 6.65 -3.47 -33.60
N GLY A 176 6.71 -4.78 -33.30
CA GLY A 176 7.76 -5.68 -33.79
C GLY A 176 7.81 -5.74 -35.32
N PHE A 177 6.65 -5.90 -35.97
CA PHE A 177 6.58 -5.91 -37.45
C PHE A 177 6.85 -4.52 -38.04
N LEU A 178 6.43 -3.44 -37.39
CA LEU A 178 6.77 -2.08 -37.82
C LEU A 178 8.29 -1.85 -37.77
N LEU A 179 8.96 -2.24 -36.71
CA LEU A 179 10.41 -2.16 -36.59
C LEU A 179 11.12 -3.08 -37.59
N ALA A 180 10.60 -4.31 -37.78
CA ALA A 180 11.13 -5.22 -38.80
C ALA A 180 11.00 -4.62 -40.20
N PHE A 181 9.88 -3.97 -40.54
CA PHE A 181 9.70 -3.23 -41.79
C PHE A 181 10.77 -2.13 -41.94
N CYS A 182 10.99 -1.32 -40.93
CA CYS A 182 11.99 -0.25 -40.97
C CYS A 182 13.41 -0.82 -41.13
N PHE A 183 13.81 -1.81 -40.32
CA PHE A 183 15.16 -2.37 -40.33
C PHE A 183 15.45 -3.21 -41.58
N GLN A 184 14.54 -4.12 -41.95
CA GLN A 184 14.76 -4.99 -43.11
C GLN A 184 14.65 -4.22 -44.43
N GLY A 185 13.72 -3.27 -44.52
CA GLY A 185 13.62 -2.37 -45.64
C GLY A 185 14.88 -1.50 -45.81
N SER A 186 15.37 -0.92 -44.70
CA SER A 186 16.62 -0.12 -44.76
C SER A 186 17.83 -0.99 -45.11
N HIS A 187 17.92 -2.20 -44.58
CA HIS A 187 18.97 -3.16 -44.91
C HIS A 187 18.90 -3.53 -46.39
N TRP A 188 17.68 -3.79 -46.92
CA TRP A 188 17.50 -4.09 -48.35
C TRP A 188 18.01 -2.95 -49.26
N ILE A 189 17.66 -1.69 -48.95
CA ILE A 189 18.10 -0.52 -49.70
C ILE A 189 19.62 -0.39 -49.69
N LEU A 190 20.27 -0.60 -48.53
CA LEU A 190 21.71 -0.43 -48.38
C LEU A 190 22.54 -1.53 -49.06
N PHE A 191 22.07 -2.76 -49.12
CA PHE A 191 22.89 -3.91 -49.51
C PHE A 191 22.42 -4.64 -50.78
N SER A 192 21.18 -4.45 -51.24
CA SER A 192 20.64 -5.20 -52.37
C SER A 192 20.53 -4.36 -53.67
N SER A 193 20.62 -3.04 -53.60
CA SER A 193 20.48 -2.16 -54.74
C SER A 193 21.80 -1.45 -55.05
N SER A 194 22.46 -1.87 -56.13
CA SER A 194 23.77 -1.33 -56.55
C SER A 194 23.73 0.10 -57.12
N HIS A 195 22.55 0.75 -57.24
CA HIS A 195 22.40 2.06 -57.93
C HIS A 195 21.41 3.02 -57.29
N LEU A 196 20.93 2.78 -56.07
CA LEU A 196 20.05 3.74 -55.42
C LEU A 196 20.88 4.85 -54.75
N SER A 197 20.70 6.10 -55.20
CA SER A 197 21.20 7.29 -54.51
C SER A 197 20.54 7.35 -53.12
N LEU A 198 21.32 7.65 -52.06
CA LEU A 198 20.81 7.81 -50.69
C LEU A 198 19.68 8.85 -50.60
N ILE A 199 19.62 9.75 -51.56
CA ILE A 199 18.56 10.73 -51.75
C ILE A 199 18.16 10.70 -53.22
N PRO A 200 16.91 10.34 -53.58
CA PRO A 200 16.46 10.36 -54.96
C PRO A 200 16.63 11.78 -55.54
N SER A 201 17.27 11.87 -56.70
CA SER A 201 17.46 13.13 -57.44
C SER A 201 16.17 13.53 -58.15
N GLN A 202 15.13 13.88 -57.41
CA GLN A 202 13.95 14.49 -58.01
C GLN A 202 14.11 16.01 -57.87
N GLU A 203 14.38 16.69 -58.99
CA GLU A 203 14.49 18.16 -59.11
C GLU A 203 13.12 18.86 -58.95
N SER A 204 12.42 18.62 -57.86
CA SER A 204 11.26 19.43 -57.53
C SER A 204 11.66 20.56 -56.57
N SER A 205 11.39 21.81 -56.94
CA SER A 205 11.63 22.97 -56.08
C SER A 205 10.90 22.78 -54.74
N PHE A 206 11.60 23.04 -53.62
CA PHE A 206 10.99 22.96 -52.30
C PHE A 206 9.77 23.87 -52.15
N SER A 207 8.61 23.31 -51.83
CA SER A 207 7.39 24.06 -51.56
C SER A 207 7.17 24.20 -50.06
N PHE A 208 7.43 25.36 -49.50
CA PHE A 208 7.17 25.65 -48.09
C PHE A 208 5.69 25.46 -47.73
N GLN A 209 4.79 25.84 -48.64
CA GLN A 209 3.34 25.65 -48.44
C GLN A 209 2.97 24.16 -48.42
N GLY A 210 3.49 23.35 -49.35
CA GLY A 210 3.30 21.89 -49.32
C GLY A 210 3.88 21.23 -48.08
N TRP A 211 5.10 21.65 -47.70
CA TRP A 211 5.73 21.21 -46.48
C TRP A 211 4.89 21.54 -45.24
N ALA A 212 4.44 22.78 -45.07
CA ALA A 212 3.63 23.21 -43.91
C ALA A 212 2.27 22.48 -43.86
N LYS A 213 1.64 22.27 -45.05
CA LYS A 213 0.43 21.47 -45.19
C LYS A 213 0.61 20.06 -44.59
N TRP A 214 1.66 19.35 -45.02
CA TRP A 214 1.89 17.98 -44.55
C TRP A 214 2.53 17.89 -43.17
N TYR A 215 3.26 18.90 -42.72
CA TYR A 215 3.71 18.97 -41.33
C TYR A 215 2.53 19.11 -40.38
N LEU A 216 1.53 19.94 -40.68
CA LEU A 216 0.29 20.04 -39.90
C LEU A 216 -0.41 18.66 -39.81
N ASN A 217 -0.50 17.92 -40.91
CA ASN A 217 -1.05 16.59 -40.94
C ASN A 217 -0.19 15.59 -40.16
N GLY A 218 1.16 15.72 -40.24
CA GLY A 218 2.14 14.92 -39.55
C GLY A 218 2.05 15.03 -38.01
N THR A 219 1.48 16.12 -37.48
CA THR A 219 1.25 16.31 -36.04
C THR A 219 0.42 15.18 -35.43
N TYR A 220 -0.45 14.53 -36.21
CA TYR A 220 -1.18 13.32 -35.85
C TYR A 220 -0.27 12.17 -35.37
N ALA A 221 0.94 12.05 -35.94
CA ALA A 221 1.95 11.08 -35.53
C ALA A 221 2.90 11.65 -34.47
N PHE A 222 3.45 12.90 -34.69
CA PHE A 222 4.52 13.44 -33.85
C PHE A 222 4.15 13.57 -32.38
N TYR A 223 2.92 13.97 -32.08
CA TYR A 223 2.44 14.22 -30.73
C TYR A 223 1.71 13.03 -30.11
N ALA A 224 1.44 11.97 -30.88
CA ALA A 224 0.75 10.81 -30.36
C ALA A 224 1.63 9.91 -29.47
N CYS A 225 2.97 10.06 -29.55
CA CYS A 225 3.88 9.16 -28.83
C CYS A 225 3.99 9.42 -27.32
N GLU A 226 3.42 10.53 -26.81
CA GLU A 226 3.46 10.88 -25.37
C GLU A 226 2.28 10.29 -24.57
N THR A 227 1.52 9.39 -25.16
CA THR A 227 0.28 8.79 -24.64
C THR A 227 0.40 8.16 -23.25
N ALA A 228 1.58 7.65 -22.88
CA ALA A 228 1.79 7.09 -21.54
C ALA A 228 1.50 8.09 -20.41
N SER A 229 1.65 9.39 -20.68
CA SER A 229 1.38 10.46 -19.71
C SER A 229 -0.06 10.45 -19.21
N VAL A 230 -1.00 10.03 -20.05
CA VAL A 230 -2.44 9.96 -19.76
C VAL A 230 -2.75 8.96 -18.63
N PHE A 231 -1.97 7.87 -18.53
CA PHE A 231 -2.20 6.75 -17.63
C PHE A 231 -1.38 6.80 -16.33
N VAL A 232 -0.63 7.86 -16.11
CA VAL A 232 0.25 7.99 -14.93
C VAL A 232 -0.55 7.96 -13.62
N ALA A 233 -1.69 8.63 -13.57
CA ALA A 233 -2.54 8.67 -12.38
C ALA A 233 -3.25 7.33 -12.08
N ASP A 234 -3.50 6.51 -13.11
CA ASP A 234 -4.13 5.20 -13.00
C ASP A 234 -3.13 4.09 -12.68
N SER A 235 -1.82 4.36 -12.81
CA SER A 235 -0.77 3.36 -12.68
C SER A 235 -0.43 3.03 -11.23
N LYS A 236 -0.24 1.74 -10.92
CA LYS A 236 0.35 1.28 -9.66
C LYS A 236 1.79 1.75 -9.47
N ARG A 237 2.52 2.02 -10.59
CA ARG A 237 3.91 2.49 -10.60
C ARG A 237 4.08 3.71 -11.51
N PRO A 238 3.67 4.92 -11.10
CA PRO A 238 3.66 6.12 -11.94
C PRO A 238 5.01 6.44 -12.58
N TYR A 239 6.09 6.37 -11.82
CA TYR A 239 7.44 6.62 -12.32
C TYR A 239 7.89 5.60 -13.38
N GLY A 240 7.50 4.33 -13.21
CA GLY A 240 7.76 3.28 -14.20
C GLY A 240 7.01 3.51 -15.50
N THR A 241 5.73 3.96 -15.42
CA THR A 241 4.93 4.34 -16.59
C THR A 241 5.62 5.45 -17.39
N LEU A 242 6.17 6.47 -16.74
CA LEU A 242 6.90 7.54 -17.39
C LEU A 242 8.21 7.09 -18.08
N GLN A 243 8.74 5.90 -17.75
CA GLN A 243 9.91 5.36 -18.47
C GLN A 243 9.55 4.93 -19.90
N SER A 244 8.31 4.56 -20.20
CA SER A 244 7.89 4.22 -21.56
C SER A 244 8.05 5.39 -22.54
N LEU A 245 7.93 6.64 -22.05
CA LEU A 245 8.18 7.83 -22.87
C LEU A 245 9.65 7.92 -23.35
N LEU A 246 10.60 7.39 -22.58
CA LEU A 246 12.00 7.32 -23.00
C LEU A 246 12.18 6.27 -24.11
N VAL A 247 11.50 5.13 -23.99
CA VAL A 247 11.52 4.08 -25.03
C VAL A 247 10.85 4.59 -26.29
N ALA A 248 9.69 5.24 -26.18
CA ALA A 248 9.04 5.87 -27.32
C ALA A 248 9.95 6.90 -28.01
N ALA A 249 10.59 7.77 -27.24
CA ALA A 249 11.56 8.75 -27.77
C ALA A 249 12.72 8.10 -28.54
N ALA A 250 13.22 6.95 -28.08
CA ALA A 250 14.27 6.21 -28.76
C ALA A 250 13.80 5.55 -30.08
N LEU A 251 12.53 5.13 -30.15
CA LEU A 251 11.95 4.48 -31.33
C LEU A 251 11.43 5.45 -32.39
N ILE A 252 11.09 6.69 -32.01
CA ILE A 252 10.59 7.71 -32.95
C ILE A 252 11.50 7.91 -34.18
N PRO A 253 12.82 8.14 -34.05
CA PRO A 253 13.69 8.31 -35.23
C PRO A 253 13.71 7.09 -36.15
N ILE A 254 13.67 5.88 -35.58
CA ILE A 254 13.70 4.62 -36.33
C ILE A 254 12.45 4.50 -37.20
N VAL A 255 11.27 4.78 -36.61
CA VAL A 255 10.00 4.65 -37.32
C VAL A 255 9.79 5.80 -38.28
N TYR A 256 9.98 7.05 -37.88
CA TYR A 256 9.62 8.20 -38.68
C TYR A 256 10.65 8.48 -39.81
N ILE A 257 11.93 8.38 -39.50
CA ILE A 257 12.96 8.59 -40.47
C ILE A 257 13.23 7.29 -41.26
N GLY A 258 13.46 6.18 -40.56
CA GLY A 258 13.76 4.89 -41.19
C GLY A 258 12.58 4.34 -42.00
N GLY A 259 11.35 4.35 -41.43
CA GLY A 259 10.15 3.92 -42.16
C GLY A 259 9.85 4.80 -43.36
N SER A 260 9.98 6.14 -43.25
CA SER A 260 9.78 7.07 -44.35
C SER A 260 10.85 6.90 -45.43
N TRP A 261 12.09 6.61 -45.08
CA TRP A 261 13.16 6.32 -46.03
C TRP A 261 12.86 5.04 -46.83
N VAL A 262 12.31 3.99 -46.16
CA VAL A 262 11.85 2.76 -46.82
C VAL A 262 10.71 3.05 -47.81
N LEU A 263 9.68 3.81 -47.40
CA LEU A 263 8.58 4.18 -48.27
C LEU A 263 9.08 4.97 -49.51
N LEU A 264 9.95 5.95 -49.28
CA LEU A 264 10.49 6.79 -50.38
C LEU A 264 11.19 5.98 -51.48
N HIS A 265 11.94 4.95 -51.10
CA HIS A 265 12.75 4.19 -52.06
C HIS A 265 12.07 2.95 -52.65
N LEU A 266 11.11 2.38 -51.94
CA LEU A 266 10.51 1.09 -52.30
C LEU A 266 9.01 1.18 -52.69
N ALA A 267 8.28 2.23 -52.27
CA ALA A 267 6.89 2.45 -52.67
C ALA A 267 6.82 3.35 -53.93
N THR A 268 7.37 2.90 -55.05
CA THR A 268 7.53 3.69 -56.26
C THR A 268 6.58 3.29 -57.40
N GLU A 269 5.68 2.29 -57.15
CA GLU A 269 4.71 1.86 -58.16
C GLU A 269 3.69 2.98 -58.46
N PRO A 270 3.30 3.22 -59.74
CA PRO A 270 2.27 4.18 -60.06
C PRO A 270 0.90 3.74 -59.58
N GLY A 271 0.06 4.68 -59.11
CA GLY A 271 -1.31 4.41 -58.70
C GLY A 271 -1.51 4.00 -57.24
N LEU A 272 -0.47 4.10 -56.42
CA LEU A 272 -0.57 3.80 -54.97
C LEU A 272 -1.37 4.89 -54.22
N ASN A 273 -1.39 6.13 -54.71
CA ASN A 273 -2.03 7.28 -54.09
C ASN A 273 -1.72 7.37 -52.56
N ASP A 274 -2.71 7.76 -51.76
CA ASP A 274 -2.64 7.86 -50.32
C ASP A 274 -3.08 6.56 -49.58
N ASP A 275 -3.28 5.44 -50.30
CA ASP A 275 -3.67 4.18 -49.71
C ASP A 275 -2.56 3.58 -48.83
N THR A 276 -2.84 3.50 -47.53
CA THR A 276 -1.91 3.02 -46.51
C THR A 276 -1.46 1.57 -46.77
N PHE A 277 -2.38 0.69 -47.13
CA PHE A 277 -2.07 -0.71 -47.33
C PHE A 277 -1.24 -0.94 -48.58
N LEU A 278 -1.64 -0.33 -49.72
CA LEU A 278 -0.93 -0.50 -50.98
C LEU A 278 0.50 0.06 -50.94
N ASN A 279 0.71 1.19 -50.30
CA ASN A 279 2.05 1.78 -50.16
C ASN A 279 2.98 0.92 -49.30
N LEU A 280 2.49 0.45 -48.14
CA LEU A 280 3.26 -0.46 -47.29
C LEU A 280 3.53 -1.81 -47.94
N LEU A 281 2.56 -2.33 -48.70
CA LEU A 281 2.72 -3.59 -49.43
C LEU A 281 3.77 -3.46 -50.58
N ALA A 282 3.69 -2.39 -51.38
CA ALA A 282 4.67 -2.13 -52.41
C ALA A 282 6.09 -2.02 -51.84
N ALA A 283 6.26 -1.29 -50.75
CA ALA A 283 7.53 -1.15 -50.04
C ALA A 283 8.04 -2.47 -49.43
N ALA A 284 7.16 -3.34 -48.96
CA ALA A 284 7.51 -4.59 -48.27
C ALA A 284 7.83 -5.76 -49.23
N LYS A 285 7.26 -5.75 -50.45
CA LYS A 285 7.45 -6.82 -51.45
C LYS A 285 8.92 -7.18 -51.73
N PRO A 286 9.85 -6.21 -51.87
CA PRO A 286 11.25 -6.54 -52.18
C PRO A 286 11.92 -7.41 -51.10
N PHE A 287 11.65 -7.23 -49.84
CA PHE A 287 12.34 -7.91 -48.73
C PHE A 287 11.48 -8.96 -47.98
N TRP A 288 10.14 -8.91 -48.07
CA TRP A 288 9.26 -9.95 -47.48
C TRP A 288 8.72 -10.92 -48.56
N GLY A 289 8.90 -10.63 -49.83
CA GLY A 289 8.48 -11.50 -50.93
C GLY A 289 7.01 -11.86 -50.91
N GLN A 290 6.68 -13.13 -51.01
CA GLN A 290 5.28 -13.66 -50.96
C GLN A 290 4.59 -13.44 -49.63
N SER A 291 5.33 -13.28 -48.52
CA SER A 291 4.77 -13.05 -47.18
C SER A 291 4.39 -11.58 -46.97
N ALA A 292 4.74 -10.66 -47.86
CA ALA A 292 4.52 -9.22 -47.71
C ALA A 292 3.04 -8.89 -47.49
N SER A 293 2.14 -9.47 -48.29
CA SER A 293 0.70 -9.21 -48.15
C SER A 293 0.18 -9.59 -46.79
N PHE A 294 0.49 -10.81 -46.35
CA PHE A 294 0.09 -11.30 -45.02
C PHE A 294 0.61 -10.43 -43.86
N LEU A 295 1.92 -10.11 -43.87
CA LEU A 295 2.56 -9.35 -42.81
C LEU A 295 2.09 -7.87 -42.78
N VAL A 296 1.90 -7.25 -43.93
CA VAL A 296 1.37 -5.89 -44.03
C VAL A 296 -0.09 -5.82 -43.60
N THR A 297 -0.92 -6.79 -44.03
CA THR A 297 -2.31 -6.91 -43.53
C THR A 297 -2.35 -7.02 -42.04
N PHE A 298 -1.54 -7.92 -41.47
CA PHE A 298 -1.44 -8.08 -40.01
C PHE A 298 -1.03 -6.74 -39.34
N LEU A 299 -0.02 -6.08 -39.85
CA LEU A 299 0.48 -4.84 -39.32
C LEU A 299 -0.59 -3.71 -39.35
N VAL A 300 -1.26 -3.52 -40.46
CA VAL A 300 -2.28 -2.49 -40.64
C VAL A 300 -3.50 -2.77 -39.73
N VAL A 301 -4.00 -4.00 -39.73
CA VAL A 301 -5.19 -4.35 -38.94
C VAL A 301 -4.92 -4.25 -37.45
N SER A 302 -3.82 -4.86 -36.97
CA SER A 302 -3.45 -4.80 -35.55
C SER A 302 -3.21 -3.38 -35.06
N SER A 303 -2.54 -2.56 -35.87
CA SER A 303 -2.25 -1.16 -35.56
C SER A 303 -3.52 -0.30 -35.50
N SER A 304 -4.42 -0.49 -36.46
CA SER A 304 -5.70 0.24 -36.49
C SER A 304 -6.61 -0.11 -35.31
N LEU A 305 -6.70 -1.40 -34.95
CA LEU A 305 -7.49 -1.85 -33.80
C LEU A 305 -6.90 -1.31 -32.49
N LEU A 306 -5.56 -1.35 -32.32
CA LEU A 306 -4.88 -0.80 -31.14
C LEU A 306 -5.03 0.71 -31.05
N ALA A 307 -4.91 1.44 -32.17
CA ALA A 307 -5.10 2.89 -32.19
C ALA A 307 -6.52 3.26 -31.74
N CYS A 308 -7.54 2.56 -32.22
CA CYS A 308 -8.92 2.73 -31.77
C CYS A 308 -9.07 2.44 -30.27
N ALA A 309 -8.52 1.33 -29.76
CA ALA A 309 -8.59 0.99 -28.35
C ALA A 309 -7.88 2.04 -27.46
N THR A 310 -6.74 2.59 -27.94
CA THR A 310 -6.01 3.67 -27.26
C THR A 310 -6.83 4.94 -27.19
N ALA A 311 -7.44 5.36 -28.30
CA ALA A 311 -8.26 6.57 -28.35
C ALA A 311 -9.46 6.49 -27.38
N VAL A 312 -10.15 5.36 -27.35
CA VAL A 312 -11.26 5.13 -26.42
C VAL A 312 -10.80 5.11 -24.95
N ALA A 313 -9.56 4.71 -24.68
CA ALA A 313 -8.97 4.77 -23.34
C ALA A 313 -8.60 6.19 -22.92
N ILE A 314 -8.03 6.99 -23.83
CA ILE A 314 -7.50 8.34 -23.57
C ILE A 314 -8.59 9.39 -23.44
N CYS A 315 -9.49 9.46 -24.40
CA CYS A 315 -10.50 10.51 -24.50
C CYS A 315 -11.30 10.73 -23.21
N PRO A 316 -11.87 9.69 -22.57
CA PRO A 316 -12.66 9.88 -21.37
C PRO A 316 -11.82 10.34 -20.15
N ARG A 317 -10.54 10.00 -20.10
CA ARG A 317 -9.62 10.40 -19.01
C ARG A 317 -9.31 11.90 -19.05
N ILE A 318 -9.18 12.45 -20.26
CA ILE A 318 -9.02 13.90 -20.42
C ILE A 318 -10.26 14.62 -19.88
N LEU A 319 -11.45 14.18 -20.27
CA LEU A 319 -12.71 14.78 -19.80
C LEU A 319 -12.90 14.63 -18.30
N TYR A 320 -12.55 13.46 -17.75
CA TYR A 320 -12.61 13.19 -16.32
C TYR A 320 -11.82 14.21 -15.51
N GLN A 321 -10.54 14.42 -15.85
CA GLN A 321 -9.70 15.38 -15.13
C GLN A 321 -10.21 16.82 -15.28
N LEU A 322 -10.61 17.23 -16.49
CA LEU A 322 -11.19 18.56 -16.72
C LEU A 322 -12.45 18.80 -15.89
N ALA A 323 -13.25 17.76 -15.65
CA ALA A 323 -14.42 17.85 -14.77
C ALA A 323 -14.01 17.90 -13.29
N GLN A 324 -12.96 17.17 -12.88
CA GLN A 324 -12.41 17.24 -11.52
C GLN A 324 -11.86 18.63 -11.22
N ASP A 325 -11.21 19.27 -12.19
CA ASP A 325 -10.63 20.60 -12.07
C ASP A 325 -11.71 21.73 -12.22
N GLY A 326 -12.99 21.36 -12.37
CA GLY A 326 -14.10 22.31 -12.52
C GLY A 326 -14.15 23.01 -13.88
N HIS A 327 -13.47 22.46 -14.90
CA HIS A 327 -13.43 23.00 -16.24
C HIS A 327 -14.52 22.49 -17.18
N LEU A 328 -15.16 21.36 -16.85
CA LEU A 328 -16.30 20.76 -17.55
C LEU A 328 -17.40 20.34 -16.59
N SER A 329 -18.52 19.88 -17.14
CA SER A 329 -19.65 19.36 -16.38
C SER A 329 -19.21 18.26 -15.41
N PRO A 330 -19.69 18.28 -14.14
CA PRO A 330 -19.38 17.26 -13.14
C PRO A 330 -19.77 15.84 -13.56
N VAL A 331 -20.64 15.66 -14.55
CA VAL A 331 -21.03 14.34 -15.05
C VAL A 331 -19.83 13.57 -15.62
N PHE A 332 -18.87 14.26 -16.24
CA PHE A 332 -17.67 13.62 -16.77
C PHE A 332 -16.67 13.20 -15.69
N GLY A 333 -16.80 13.74 -14.47
CA GLY A 333 -15.99 13.38 -13.30
C GLY A 333 -16.41 12.07 -12.61
N VAL A 334 -17.28 11.26 -13.23
CA VAL A 334 -17.75 10.00 -12.65
C VAL A 334 -17.11 8.80 -13.33
N THR A 335 -16.56 7.89 -12.52
CA THR A 335 -15.97 6.61 -13.00
C THR A 335 -16.48 5.44 -12.16
N SER A 336 -16.54 4.24 -12.76
CA SER A 336 -16.81 3.00 -12.03
C SER A 336 -15.57 2.51 -11.29
N ARG A 337 -15.72 1.55 -10.36
CA ARG A 337 -14.59 0.86 -9.70
C ARG A 337 -13.67 0.13 -10.69
N GLN A 338 -14.20 -0.26 -11.85
CA GLN A 338 -13.44 -0.94 -12.91
C GLN A 338 -12.75 0.04 -13.87
N GLY A 339 -12.84 1.37 -13.63
CA GLY A 339 -12.27 2.40 -14.49
C GLY A 339 -13.08 2.65 -15.77
N VAL A 340 -14.40 2.43 -15.76
CA VAL A 340 -15.28 2.78 -16.88
C VAL A 340 -15.79 4.21 -16.72
N PHE A 341 -15.51 5.06 -17.69
CA PHE A 341 -15.90 6.48 -17.74
C PHE A 341 -17.13 6.67 -18.65
N GLY A 342 -18.30 6.17 -18.26
CA GLY A 342 -19.49 6.08 -19.11
C GLY A 342 -19.88 7.38 -19.81
N PRO A 343 -20.05 8.53 -19.11
CA PRO A 343 -20.40 9.80 -19.76
C PRO A 343 -19.35 10.24 -20.79
N GLY A 344 -18.05 10.09 -20.46
CA GLY A 344 -16.95 10.42 -21.34
C GLY A 344 -16.93 9.54 -22.60
N LEU A 345 -17.19 8.23 -22.44
CA LEU A 345 -17.32 7.28 -23.55
C LEU A 345 -18.48 7.63 -24.50
N LEU A 346 -19.63 7.99 -23.94
CA LEU A 346 -20.81 8.36 -24.73
C LEU A 346 -20.55 9.60 -25.59
N LEU A 347 -19.94 10.65 -25.01
CA LEU A 347 -19.57 11.85 -25.76
C LEU A 347 -18.52 11.52 -26.84
N THR A 348 -17.52 10.72 -26.51
CA THR A 348 -16.48 10.29 -27.45
C THR A 348 -17.06 9.55 -28.65
N LEU A 349 -17.99 8.60 -28.40
CA LEU A 349 -18.69 7.85 -29.45
C LEU A 349 -19.49 8.79 -30.36
N THR A 350 -20.29 9.68 -29.77
CA THR A 350 -21.13 10.60 -30.53
C THR A 350 -20.32 11.49 -31.45
N LEU A 351 -19.21 12.07 -30.93
CA LEU A 351 -18.35 12.92 -31.72
C LEU A 351 -17.56 12.14 -32.79
N SER A 352 -17.11 10.91 -32.46
CA SER A 352 -16.42 10.05 -33.44
C SER A 352 -17.32 9.68 -34.63
N LEU A 353 -18.57 9.33 -34.37
CA LEU A 353 -19.56 9.07 -35.43
C LEU A 353 -19.84 10.33 -36.25
N GLY A 354 -19.89 11.51 -35.61
CA GLY A 354 -20.01 12.78 -36.28
C GLY A 354 -18.87 13.07 -37.24
N CYS A 355 -17.62 12.71 -36.88
CA CYS A 355 -16.47 12.91 -37.74
C CYS A 355 -16.49 12.08 -39.04
N LEU A 356 -17.21 10.95 -39.08
CA LEU A 356 -17.36 10.15 -40.33
C LEU A 356 -18.05 10.92 -41.47
N VAL A 357 -18.81 11.98 -41.16
CA VAL A 357 -19.46 12.81 -42.15
C VAL A 357 -18.48 13.51 -43.12
N TRP A 358 -17.22 13.77 -42.65
CA TRP A 358 -16.20 14.39 -43.49
C TRP A 358 -15.61 13.47 -44.57
N GLY A 359 -15.79 12.17 -44.46
CA GLY A 359 -15.70 11.18 -45.52
C GLY A 359 -14.30 10.66 -45.86
N ASN A 360 -13.23 11.41 -45.67
CA ASN A 360 -11.86 10.98 -46.01
C ASN A 360 -10.86 11.26 -44.87
N VAL A 361 -9.80 10.44 -44.83
CA VAL A 361 -8.78 10.45 -43.77
C VAL A 361 -8.04 11.79 -43.71
N PRO A 362 -7.43 12.35 -44.80
CA PRO A 362 -6.68 13.59 -44.71
C PRO A 362 -7.49 14.77 -44.16
N ARG A 363 -8.75 14.86 -44.53
CA ARG A 363 -9.64 15.96 -44.09
C ARG A 363 -10.00 15.83 -42.60
N ILE A 364 -10.30 14.60 -42.13
CA ILE A 364 -10.57 14.34 -40.70
C ILE A 364 -9.35 14.71 -39.87
N VAL A 365 -8.15 14.23 -40.26
CA VAL A 365 -6.89 14.50 -39.57
C VAL A 365 -6.56 15.99 -39.57
N MET A 366 -6.80 16.69 -40.67
CA MET A 366 -6.55 18.13 -40.75
C MET A 366 -7.43 18.93 -39.82
N ILE A 367 -8.74 18.76 -39.88
CA ILE A 367 -9.71 19.52 -39.07
C ILE A 367 -9.43 19.31 -37.57
N THR A 368 -9.20 18.10 -37.16
CA THR A 368 -8.93 17.77 -35.75
C THR A 368 -7.50 18.02 -35.32
N GLY A 369 -6.51 17.87 -36.23
CA GLY A 369 -5.09 18.17 -36.02
C GLY A 369 -4.80 19.64 -35.68
N VAL A 370 -5.64 20.57 -36.13
CA VAL A 370 -5.63 21.97 -35.66
C VAL A 370 -5.69 22.05 -34.13
N GLY A 371 -6.55 21.25 -33.52
CA GLY A 371 -6.69 21.19 -32.06
C GLY A 371 -5.42 20.69 -31.37
N TRP A 372 -4.77 19.67 -31.93
CA TRP A 372 -3.48 19.18 -31.43
C TRP A 372 -2.39 20.25 -31.51
N LEU A 373 -2.24 20.84 -32.67
CA LEU A 373 -1.21 21.86 -32.90
C LEU A 373 -1.39 23.05 -31.95
N VAL A 374 -2.63 23.55 -31.76
CA VAL A 374 -2.90 24.62 -30.78
C VAL A 374 -2.57 24.17 -29.36
N ALA A 375 -2.88 22.93 -28.97
CA ALA A 375 -2.54 22.42 -27.65
C ALA A 375 -1.03 22.40 -27.40
N PHE A 376 -0.23 21.99 -28.39
CA PHE A 376 1.23 21.97 -28.28
C PHE A 376 1.86 23.38 -28.38
N ILE A 377 1.32 24.29 -29.16
CA ILE A 377 1.70 25.71 -29.13
C ILE A 377 1.53 26.26 -27.69
N VAL A 378 0.40 26.00 -27.06
CA VAL A 378 0.13 26.45 -25.70
C VAL A 378 1.05 25.74 -24.67
N LEU A 379 1.36 24.44 -24.87
CA LEU A 379 2.32 23.70 -24.04
C LEU A 379 3.73 24.31 -24.14
N HIS A 380 4.22 24.51 -25.37
CA HIS A 380 5.56 25.06 -25.60
C HIS A 380 5.68 26.49 -25.09
N TRP A 381 4.63 27.30 -25.28
CA TRP A 381 4.54 28.62 -24.66
C TRP A 381 4.57 28.56 -23.12
N SER A 382 3.88 27.61 -22.51
CA SER A 382 3.90 27.42 -21.05
C SER A 382 5.30 27.08 -20.53
N PHE A 383 6.04 26.21 -21.20
CA PHE A 383 7.42 25.88 -20.85
C PHE A 383 8.35 27.09 -20.98
N TRP A 384 8.15 27.93 -21.98
CA TRP A 384 8.90 29.18 -22.12
C TRP A 384 8.59 30.18 -21.00
N GLN A 385 7.32 30.33 -20.64
CA GLN A 385 6.90 31.19 -19.53
C GLN A 385 7.51 30.75 -18.19
N GLN A 386 7.57 29.44 -17.97
CA GLN A 386 8.05 28.86 -16.73
C GLN A 386 9.54 28.43 -16.79
N ARG A 387 10.32 29.00 -17.70
CA ARG A 387 11.73 28.62 -17.97
C ARG A 387 12.67 28.69 -16.76
N GLY A 388 12.30 29.39 -15.71
CA GLY A 388 13.10 29.49 -14.47
C GLY A 388 12.75 28.45 -13.40
N GLN A 389 11.74 27.62 -13.62
CA GLN A 389 11.30 26.63 -12.64
C GLN A 389 12.08 25.32 -12.78
N ALA A 390 12.39 24.71 -11.60
CA ALA A 390 12.99 23.37 -11.58
C ALA A 390 12.02 22.35 -12.21
N GLY A 391 12.51 21.61 -13.20
CA GLY A 391 11.72 20.56 -13.87
C GLY A 391 11.31 20.89 -15.31
N ILE A 392 11.50 22.11 -15.79
CA ILE A 392 11.28 22.45 -17.20
C ILE A 392 12.53 22.16 -18.02
N LEU A 393 12.44 21.22 -18.95
CA LEU A 393 13.54 20.85 -19.85
C LEU A 393 13.47 21.65 -21.16
N PHE A 394 14.62 22.04 -21.68
CA PHE A 394 14.79 22.65 -23.00
C PHE A 394 13.87 23.84 -23.33
N PRO A 395 13.70 24.86 -22.46
CA PRO A 395 12.73 25.92 -22.69
C PRO A 395 13.03 26.77 -23.94
N ARG A 396 14.30 26.90 -24.36
CA ARG A 396 14.68 27.62 -25.61
C ARG A 396 14.15 26.88 -26.84
N TRP A 397 14.23 25.55 -26.88
CA TRP A 397 13.65 24.74 -27.94
C TRP A 397 12.12 24.84 -27.96
N SER A 398 11.47 24.92 -26.78
CA SER A 398 10.03 25.14 -26.71
C SER A 398 9.60 26.46 -27.35
N LEU A 399 10.38 27.53 -27.18
CA LEU A 399 10.09 28.79 -27.90
C LEU A 399 10.21 28.62 -29.42
N VAL A 400 11.25 27.92 -29.90
CA VAL A 400 11.43 27.65 -31.33
C VAL A 400 10.26 26.85 -31.87
N PHE A 401 9.84 25.80 -31.18
CA PHE A 401 8.70 24.98 -31.58
C PHE A 401 7.39 25.78 -31.54
N CYS A 402 7.15 26.58 -30.53
CA CYS A 402 5.97 27.44 -30.45
C CYS A 402 5.85 28.35 -31.67
N ILE A 403 6.96 28.96 -32.11
CA ILE A 403 6.98 29.83 -33.28
C ILE A 403 6.76 29.02 -34.57
N MET A 404 7.49 27.91 -34.73
CA MET A 404 7.38 27.01 -35.89
C MET A 404 5.95 26.47 -36.04
N GLU A 405 5.38 25.94 -34.97
CA GLU A 405 4.03 25.39 -34.96
C GLU A 405 2.96 26.46 -35.26
N THR A 406 3.16 27.72 -34.79
CA THR A 406 2.26 28.82 -35.12
C THR A 406 2.34 29.15 -36.62
N VAL A 407 3.53 29.15 -37.23
CA VAL A 407 3.71 29.34 -38.65
C VAL A 407 3.06 28.20 -39.44
N VAL A 408 3.28 26.96 -39.01
CA VAL A 408 2.67 25.76 -39.64
C VAL A 408 1.15 25.80 -39.55
N LEU A 409 0.59 26.22 -38.41
CA LEU A 409 -0.85 26.35 -38.26
C LEU A 409 -1.45 27.34 -39.27
N VAL A 410 -0.80 28.48 -39.44
CA VAL A 410 -1.27 29.51 -40.39
C VAL A 410 -1.06 29.07 -41.84
N VAL A 411 0.20 28.81 -42.25
CA VAL A 411 0.52 28.50 -43.64
C VAL A 411 -0.07 27.15 -44.07
N GLY A 412 0.10 26.11 -43.26
CA GLY A 412 -0.41 24.76 -43.53
C GLY A 412 -1.93 24.72 -43.54
N GLY A 413 -2.58 25.42 -42.55
CA GLY A 413 -4.02 25.52 -42.49
C GLY A 413 -4.64 26.22 -43.70
N PHE A 414 -4.05 27.34 -44.18
CA PHE A 414 -4.48 27.97 -45.42
C PHE A 414 -4.23 27.08 -46.64
N ALA A 415 -3.14 26.32 -46.69
CA ALA A 415 -2.85 25.39 -47.76
C ALA A 415 -3.84 24.22 -47.87
N TRP A 416 -4.42 23.77 -46.77
CA TRP A 416 -5.50 22.79 -46.76
C TRP A 416 -6.84 23.35 -47.18
N GLY A 417 -7.11 24.60 -46.81
CA GLY A 417 -8.37 25.29 -47.07
C GLY A 417 -8.88 26.06 -45.88
N VAL A 418 -9.30 27.30 -46.12
CA VAL A 418 -9.77 28.21 -45.04
C VAL A 418 -10.95 27.64 -44.30
N GLN A 419 -11.86 26.94 -44.98
CA GLN A 419 -13.07 26.37 -44.38
C GLN A 419 -12.71 25.29 -43.34
N ASP A 420 -11.80 24.39 -43.68
CA ASP A 420 -11.39 23.29 -42.80
C ASP A 420 -10.53 23.80 -41.63
N LEU A 421 -9.70 24.82 -41.85
CA LEU A 421 -8.97 25.52 -40.78
C LEU A 421 -9.92 26.18 -39.79
N LEU A 422 -10.89 26.98 -40.30
CA LEU A 422 -11.87 27.61 -39.43
C LEU A 422 -12.72 26.58 -38.66
N MET A 423 -13.12 25.48 -39.31
CA MET A 423 -13.82 24.41 -38.67
C MET A 423 -13.01 23.79 -37.50
N GLY A 424 -11.71 23.53 -37.72
CA GLY A 424 -10.82 23.00 -36.67
C GLY A 424 -10.64 23.97 -35.52
N LEU A 425 -10.58 25.28 -35.77
CA LEU A 425 -10.49 26.30 -34.73
C LEU A 425 -11.82 26.49 -33.95
N LEU A 426 -12.96 26.34 -34.62
CA LEU A 426 -14.28 26.56 -34.00
C LEU A 426 -14.82 25.34 -33.26
N LEU A 427 -14.38 24.13 -33.63
CA LEU A 427 -14.87 22.87 -33.04
C LEU A 427 -14.65 22.78 -31.51
N PRO A 428 -13.48 23.12 -30.97
CA PRO A 428 -13.31 23.14 -29.50
C PRO A 428 -14.25 24.13 -28.81
N ILE A 429 -14.51 25.29 -29.42
CA ILE A 429 -15.46 26.29 -28.91
C ILE A 429 -16.88 25.72 -28.91
N ALA A 430 -17.27 25.03 -29.98
CA ALA A 430 -18.57 24.41 -30.08
C ALA A 430 -18.81 23.36 -28.98
N VAL A 431 -17.81 22.53 -28.67
CA VAL A 431 -17.85 21.54 -27.56
C VAL A 431 -17.98 22.24 -26.22
N LEU A 432 -17.19 23.28 -25.95
CA LEU A 432 -17.25 24.04 -24.69
C LEU A 432 -18.61 24.76 -24.52
N LYS A 433 -19.16 25.31 -25.60
CA LYS A 433 -20.50 25.93 -25.58
C LYS A 433 -21.58 24.88 -25.40
N GLY A 434 -21.45 23.73 -26.05
CA GLY A 434 -22.34 22.56 -25.85
C GLY A 434 -22.35 22.12 -24.40
N ASP A 435 -21.21 22.03 -23.71
CA ASP A 435 -21.15 21.69 -22.29
C ASP A 435 -21.92 22.72 -21.43
N GLN A 436 -21.78 24.01 -21.70
CA GLN A 436 -22.57 25.05 -21.00
C GLN A 436 -24.06 24.90 -21.20
N VAL A 437 -24.51 24.47 -22.38
CA VAL A 437 -25.93 24.20 -22.66
C VAL A 437 -26.36 22.93 -21.92
N LEU A 438 -25.58 21.90 -21.93
CA LEU A 438 -25.87 20.63 -21.22
C LEU A 438 -26.10 20.85 -19.71
N HIS A 439 -25.43 21.80 -19.09
CA HIS A 439 -25.67 22.21 -17.71
C HIS A 439 -27.11 22.68 -17.43
N ARG A 440 -27.79 23.21 -18.45
CA ARG A 440 -29.16 23.74 -18.32
C ARG A 440 -30.22 22.67 -18.58
N VAL A 441 -29.84 21.52 -19.11
CA VAL A 441 -30.75 20.44 -19.47
C VAL A 441 -30.95 19.52 -18.26
N SER A 442 -32.20 19.26 -17.91
CA SER A 442 -32.57 18.48 -16.72
C SER A 442 -32.59 16.96 -16.93
N TRP A 443 -32.01 16.43 -18.01
CA TRP A 443 -32.02 14.99 -18.29
C TRP A 443 -31.23 14.21 -17.25
N ASN A 444 -31.82 13.09 -16.78
CA ASN A 444 -31.20 12.28 -15.73
C ASN A 444 -29.84 11.73 -16.11
N VAL A 445 -29.62 11.40 -17.39
CA VAL A 445 -28.32 10.88 -17.90
C VAL A 445 -27.17 11.90 -17.77
N LEU A 446 -27.50 13.20 -17.71
CA LEU A 446 -26.55 14.30 -17.54
C LEU A 446 -26.24 14.60 -16.07
N LYS A 447 -26.89 13.91 -15.12
CA LYS A 447 -26.65 14.08 -13.67
C LYS A 447 -25.63 13.06 -13.18
N PRO A 448 -24.57 13.47 -12.42
CA PRO A 448 -23.59 12.55 -11.85
C PRO A 448 -24.22 11.43 -11.02
N GLN A 449 -25.29 11.75 -10.25
CA GLN A 449 -25.97 10.80 -9.36
C GLN A 449 -26.56 9.60 -10.11
N TRP A 450 -27.08 9.79 -11.33
CA TRP A 450 -27.64 8.72 -12.15
C TRP A 450 -26.58 7.67 -12.51
N TRP A 451 -25.35 8.10 -12.85
CA TRP A 451 -24.22 7.21 -13.13
C TRP A 451 -23.68 6.55 -11.86
N ILE A 452 -23.54 7.30 -10.76
CA ILE A 452 -23.10 6.77 -9.45
C ILE A 452 -24.05 5.67 -8.98
N GLN A 453 -25.36 5.83 -9.12
CA GLN A 453 -26.33 4.80 -8.77
C GLN A 453 -26.19 3.52 -9.60
N ARG A 454 -25.90 3.66 -10.91
CA ARG A 454 -25.63 2.53 -11.79
C ARG A 454 -24.31 1.84 -11.51
N TYR A 455 -23.30 2.59 -11.09
CA TYR A 455 -22.00 2.04 -10.71
C TYR A 455 -21.99 1.47 -9.29
N ARG A 456 -22.98 1.76 -8.46
CA ARG A 456 -23.19 1.04 -7.20
C ARG A 456 -23.57 -0.40 -7.52
N VAL A 457 -22.60 -1.28 -7.43
CA VAL A 457 -22.84 -2.71 -7.55
C VAL A 457 -23.80 -3.13 -6.44
N LYS A 458 -25.03 -3.50 -6.78
CA LYS A 458 -25.87 -4.29 -5.88
C LYS A 458 -25.11 -5.59 -5.62
N PRO A 459 -24.98 -6.05 -4.37
CA PRO A 459 -24.41 -7.37 -4.14
C PRO A 459 -25.21 -8.36 -4.95
N GLN A 460 -24.54 -9.00 -5.89
CA GLN A 460 -25.16 -9.86 -6.91
C GLN A 460 -25.68 -11.11 -6.20
N LYS A 461 -27.00 -11.19 -6.05
CA LYS A 461 -27.67 -12.34 -5.40
C LYS A 461 -27.58 -13.63 -6.23
N ASN A 462 -27.25 -13.55 -7.54
CA ASN A 462 -27.26 -14.70 -8.44
C ASN A 462 -25.96 -14.80 -9.24
N LEU A 463 -24.98 -15.51 -8.68
CA LEU A 463 -23.78 -15.94 -9.41
C LEU A 463 -24.16 -16.83 -10.62
N GLN A 464 -25.31 -17.54 -10.52
CA GLN A 464 -25.82 -18.42 -11.55
C GLN A 464 -26.25 -17.69 -12.85
N ASP A 465 -26.88 -16.51 -12.74
CA ASP A 465 -27.30 -15.74 -13.91
C ASP A 465 -26.11 -15.18 -14.70
N PHE A 466 -25.02 -14.89 -14.01
CA PHE A 466 -23.80 -14.42 -14.64
C PHE A 466 -23.05 -15.54 -15.39
N ILE A 467 -23.04 -16.74 -14.82
CA ILE A 467 -22.48 -17.94 -15.48
C ILE A 467 -23.29 -18.29 -16.71
N ALA A 468 -24.62 -18.23 -16.65
CA ALA A 468 -25.49 -18.48 -17.79
C ALA A 468 -25.23 -17.50 -18.95
N LEU A 469 -25.04 -16.20 -18.65
CA LEU A 469 -24.69 -15.20 -19.64
C LEU A 469 -23.30 -15.47 -20.26
N GLN A 470 -22.32 -15.87 -19.46
CA GLN A 470 -20.99 -16.23 -19.94
C GLN A 470 -21.01 -17.43 -20.87
N VAL A 471 -21.75 -18.48 -20.50
CA VAL A 471 -21.92 -19.68 -21.31
C VAL A 471 -22.64 -19.32 -22.63
N PHE A 472 -23.66 -18.46 -22.58
CA PHE A 472 -24.35 -17.98 -23.78
C PHE A 472 -23.43 -17.21 -24.72
N ILE A 473 -22.60 -16.29 -24.19
CA ILE A 473 -21.62 -15.52 -24.97
C ILE A 473 -20.56 -16.47 -25.56
N LEU A 474 -20.08 -17.44 -24.78
CA LEU A 474 -19.14 -18.46 -25.27
C LEU A 474 -19.73 -19.31 -26.39
N ILE A 475 -20.99 -19.73 -26.27
CA ILE A 475 -21.70 -20.47 -27.32
C ILE A 475 -21.84 -19.60 -28.57
N LEU A 476 -22.20 -18.31 -28.42
CA LEU A 476 -22.32 -17.39 -29.53
C LEU A 476 -20.98 -17.16 -30.23
N PHE A 477 -19.88 -17.11 -29.44
CA PHE A 477 -18.52 -17.03 -29.99
C PHE A 477 -18.10 -18.30 -30.73
N ILE A 478 -18.38 -19.50 -30.19
CA ILE A 478 -18.13 -20.77 -30.85
C ILE A 478 -18.95 -20.89 -32.16
N CYS A 479 -20.23 -20.52 -32.12
CA CYS A 479 -21.06 -20.48 -33.31
C CYS A 479 -20.52 -19.47 -34.35
N GLY A 480 -20.10 -18.32 -33.93
CA GLY A 480 -19.43 -17.31 -34.79
C GLY A 480 -18.14 -17.87 -35.40
N ALA A 481 -17.28 -18.50 -34.62
CA ALA A 481 -16.05 -19.12 -35.07
C ALA A 481 -16.30 -20.28 -36.07
N THR A 482 -17.33 -21.10 -35.84
CA THR A 482 -17.73 -22.18 -36.78
C THR A 482 -18.27 -21.63 -38.08
N ILE A 483 -19.11 -20.58 -38.05
CA ILE A 483 -19.62 -19.92 -39.28
C ILE A 483 -18.44 -19.33 -40.06
N ILE A 484 -17.47 -18.75 -39.41
CA ILE A 484 -16.30 -18.16 -40.05
C ILE A 484 -15.36 -19.23 -40.59
N SER A 485 -15.16 -20.31 -39.86
CA SER A 485 -14.39 -21.47 -40.37
C SER A 485 -15.05 -22.06 -41.60
N TRP A 486 -16.39 -22.18 -41.61
CA TRP A 486 -17.16 -22.63 -42.78
C TRP A 486 -17.04 -21.61 -43.93
N PHE A 487 -17.22 -20.33 -43.67
CA PHE A 487 -17.08 -19.26 -44.64
C PHE A 487 -15.67 -19.20 -45.22
N SER A 488 -14.63 -19.33 -44.39
CA SER A 488 -13.24 -19.39 -44.84
C SER A 488 -12.95 -20.65 -45.71
N SER A 489 -13.54 -21.79 -45.41
CA SER A 489 -13.40 -23.01 -46.25
C SER A 489 -14.04 -22.83 -47.62
N VAL A 490 -15.20 -22.16 -47.72
CA VAL A 490 -15.87 -21.79 -48.97
C VAL A 490 -15.06 -20.75 -49.75
N LEU A 491 -14.43 -19.79 -49.04
CA LEU A 491 -13.53 -18.80 -49.61
C LEU A 491 -12.26 -19.39 -50.22
N VAL A 492 -11.59 -20.28 -49.49
CA VAL A 492 -10.35 -20.99 -49.91
C VAL A 492 -10.60 -21.80 -51.17
N THR A 493 -11.79 -22.35 -51.34
CA THR A 493 -12.15 -23.13 -52.56
C THR A 493 -12.46 -22.28 -53.78
N LYS A 494 -12.78 -20.96 -53.61
CA LYS A 494 -13.20 -20.07 -54.71
C LYS A 494 -12.14 -19.03 -55.13
N MET A 495 -11.04 -18.83 -54.41
CA MET A 495 -10.04 -17.76 -54.62
C MET A 495 -8.65 -18.27 -54.95
N SER A 496 -7.86 -17.44 -55.65
CA SER A 496 -6.41 -17.62 -55.74
C SER A 496 -5.78 -17.49 -54.34
N SER A 497 -4.85 -18.35 -54.01
CA SER A 497 -4.33 -18.64 -52.67
C SER A 497 -3.82 -17.41 -51.86
N ALA A 498 -3.39 -16.32 -52.50
CA ALA A 498 -2.85 -15.15 -51.81
C ALA A 498 -3.93 -14.23 -51.18
N ARG A 499 -5.02 -13.93 -51.90
CA ARG A 499 -6.07 -13.03 -51.45
C ARG A 499 -6.98 -13.62 -50.37
N SER A 500 -7.19 -14.94 -50.41
CA SER A 500 -7.90 -15.66 -49.36
C SER A 500 -7.16 -15.61 -48.02
N ALA A 501 -5.84 -15.60 -48.05
CA ALA A 501 -5.02 -15.51 -46.83
C ALA A 501 -5.17 -14.13 -46.16
N ASP A 502 -5.20 -13.03 -46.93
CA ASP A 502 -5.31 -11.67 -46.39
C ASP A 502 -6.68 -11.44 -45.71
N LEU A 503 -7.77 -11.87 -46.33
CA LEU A 503 -9.10 -11.78 -45.74
C LEU A 503 -9.20 -12.62 -44.48
N LEU A 504 -8.62 -13.84 -44.48
CA LEU A 504 -8.59 -14.70 -43.31
C LEU A 504 -7.83 -14.03 -42.15
N VAL A 505 -6.73 -13.34 -42.43
CA VAL A 505 -6.00 -12.58 -41.40
C VAL A 505 -6.84 -11.46 -40.80
N VAL A 506 -7.53 -10.68 -41.63
CA VAL A 506 -8.41 -9.60 -41.14
C VAL A 506 -9.50 -10.18 -40.24
N LEU A 507 -10.16 -11.25 -40.71
CA LEU A 507 -11.22 -11.92 -39.95
C LEU A 507 -10.71 -12.50 -38.62
N ILE A 508 -9.58 -13.22 -38.62
CA ILE A 508 -8.99 -13.80 -37.42
C ILE A 508 -8.59 -12.68 -36.43
N LEU A 509 -7.98 -11.59 -36.90
CA LEU A 509 -7.55 -10.50 -36.03
C LEU A 509 -8.75 -9.75 -35.42
N VAL A 510 -9.77 -9.43 -36.21
CA VAL A 510 -10.99 -8.79 -35.70
C VAL A 510 -11.70 -9.69 -34.69
N LEU A 511 -11.81 -10.99 -34.98
CA LEU A 511 -12.40 -11.95 -34.06
C LEU A 511 -11.59 -12.16 -32.81
N SER A 512 -10.25 -12.22 -32.95
CA SER A 512 -9.35 -12.32 -31.80
C SER A 512 -9.49 -11.07 -30.93
N PHE A 513 -9.62 -9.88 -31.54
CA PHE A 513 -9.87 -8.64 -30.83
C PHE A 513 -11.20 -8.68 -30.07
N VAL A 514 -12.26 -9.09 -30.71
CA VAL A 514 -13.57 -9.28 -30.08
C VAL A 514 -13.54 -10.38 -29.02
N GLY A 515 -12.88 -11.49 -29.29
CA GLY A 515 -12.70 -12.61 -28.37
C GLY A 515 -11.94 -12.23 -27.10
N VAL A 516 -10.84 -11.50 -27.26
CA VAL A 516 -10.08 -10.96 -26.10
C VAL A 516 -10.94 -9.96 -25.30
N ALA A 517 -11.70 -9.12 -26.00
CA ALA A 517 -12.62 -8.19 -25.36
C ALA A 517 -13.69 -8.91 -24.52
N ILE A 518 -14.33 -9.95 -25.08
CA ILE A 518 -15.34 -10.76 -24.39
C ILE A 518 -14.70 -11.52 -23.23
N ALA A 519 -13.55 -12.14 -23.43
CA ALA A 519 -12.81 -12.83 -22.38
C ALA A 519 -12.45 -11.87 -21.22
N CYS A 520 -11.94 -10.68 -21.53
CA CYS A 520 -11.67 -9.65 -20.54
C CYS A 520 -12.94 -9.19 -19.82
N TRP A 521 -14.06 -9.04 -20.53
CA TRP A 521 -15.34 -8.65 -19.92
C TRP A 521 -15.91 -9.72 -18.98
N THR A 522 -15.69 -10.97 -19.28
CA THR A 522 -16.22 -12.11 -18.49
C THR A 522 -15.27 -12.54 -17.36
N ILE A 523 -13.97 -12.64 -17.62
CA ILE A 523 -12.98 -13.22 -16.69
C ILE A 523 -12.39 -12.18 -15.74
N LEU A 524 -12.06 -10.98 -16.24
CA LEU A 524 -11.40 -9.94 -15.41
C LEU A 524 -12.21 -9.51 -14.18
N PRO A 525 -13.54 -9.26 -14.26
CA PRO A 525 -14.31 -8.92 -13.08
C PRO A 525 -14.29 -10.00 -12.00
N GLN A 526 -14.25 -11.27 -12.40
CA GLN A 526 -14.17 -12.42 -11.49
C GLN A 526 -12.78 -12.48 -10.84
N LEU A 527 -11.72 -12.32 -11.63
CA LEU A 527 -10.35 -12.34 -11.12
C LEU A 527 -10.11 -11.19 -10.12
N VAL A 528 -10.61 -9.99 -10.43
CA VAL A 528 -10.55 -8.83 -9.52
C VAL A 528 -11.37 -9.09 -8.26
N ALA A 529 -12.55 -9.68 -8.36
CA ALA A 529 -13.37 -10.01 -7.21
C ALA A 529 -12.72 -11.09 -6.33
N VAL A 530 -12.13 -12.12 -6.93
CA VAL A 530 -11.40 -13.18 -6.22
C VAL A 530 -10.16 -12.63 -5.52
N ASN A 531 -9.37 -11.78 -6.20
CA ASN A 531 -8.20 -11.16 -5.57
C ASN A 531 -8.59 -10.21 -4.43
N ALA A 532 -9.64 -9.41 -4.60
CA ALA A 532 -10.15 -8.55 -3.53
C ALA A 532 -10.69 -9.35 -2.34
N ALA A 533 -11.39 -10.47 -2.60
CA ALA A 533 -11.86 -11.36 -1.54
C ALA A 533 -10.67 -12.04 -0.81
N ARG A 534 -9.63 -12.40 -1.55
CA ARG A 534 -8.40 -12.97 -0.98
C ARG A 534 -7.67 -11.96 -0.09
N GLU A 535 -7.45 -10.73 -0.56
CA GLU A 535 -6.85 -9.66 0.25
C GLU A 535 -7.66 -9.38 1.52
N GLN A 536 -9.01 -9.39 1.43
CA GLN A 536 -9.87 -9.24 2.60
C GLN A 536 -9.77 -10.43 3.55
N ALA A 537 -9.67 -11.65 3.03
CA ALA A 537 -9.49 -12.85 3.84
C ALA A 537 -8.12 -12.88 4.55
N GLU A 538 -7.06 -12.45 3.88
CA GLU A 538 -5.71 -12.33 4.45
C GLU A 538 -5.70 -11.28 5.58
N THR A 539 -6.26 -10.08 5.36
CA THR A 539 -6.34 -9.03 6.41
C THR A 539 -7.21 -9.47 7.59
N LEU A 540 -8.34 -10.14 7.33
CA LEU A 540 -9.20 -10.67 8.39
C LEU A 540 -8.51 -11.79 9.19
N SER A 541 -7.72 -12.62 8.53
CA SER A 541 -6.92 -13.67 9.17
C SER A 541 -5.87 -13.08 10.11
N ASP A 542 -5.17 -12.02 9.67
CA ASP A 542 -4.17 -11.32 10.48
C ASP A 542 -4.82 -10.63 11.69
N ASP A 543 -5.94 -9.95 11.51
CA ASP A 543 -6.71 -9.33 12.60
C ASP A 543 -7.21 -10.36 13.60
N LEU A 544 -7.70 -11.51 13.11
CA LEU A 544 -8.16 -12.61 13.96
C LEU A 544 -7.01 -13.20 14.77
N GLN A 545 -5.85 -13.38 14.15
CA GLN A 545 -4.66 -13.91 14.83
C GLN A 545 -4.17 -12.96 15.94
N GLN A 546 -4.14 -11.65 15.66
CA GLN A 546 -3.82 -10.64 16.68
C GLN A 546 -4.84 -10.65 17.83
N THR A 547 -6.13 -10.74 17.51
CA THR A 547 -7.20 -10.77 18.51
C THR A 547 -7.11 -12.02 19.38
N LEU A 548 -6.82 -13.19 18.80
CA LEU A 548 -6.60 -14.43 19.54
C LEU A 548 -5.41 -14.34 20.49
N GLN A 549 -4.31 -13.74 20.03
CA GLN A 549 -3.13 -13.54 20.86
C GLN A 549 -3.41 -12.60 22.05
N GLN A 550 -4.13 -11.51 21.82
CA GLN A 550 -4.57 -10.60 22.89
C GLN A 550 -5.51 -11.29 23.87
N LEU A 551 -6.45 -12.09 23.38
CA LEU A 551 -7.39 -12.84 24.21
C LEU A 551 -6.67 -13.84 25.12
N GLN A 552 -5.71 -14.59 24.58
CA GLN A 552 -4.87 -15.51 25.35
C GLN A 552 -4.06 -14.81 26.44
N GLN A 553 -3.47 -13.66 26.11
CA GLN A 553 -2.75 -12.84 27.10
C GLN A 553 -3.68 -12.37 28.22
N THR A 554 -4.86 -11.83 27.84
CA THR A 554 -5.84 -11.35 28.83
C THR A 554 -6.36 -12.49 29.69
N GLN A 555 -6.67 -13.65 29.12
CA GLN A 555 -7.13 -14.83 29.87
C GLN A 555 -6.09 -15.28 30.90
N THR A 556 -4.82 -15.31 30.51
CA THR A 556 -3.75 -15.73 31.43
C THR A 556 -3.56 -14.73 32.57
N GLN A 557 -3.67 -13.41 32.24
CA GLN A 557 -3.63 -12.37 33.28
C GLN A 557 -4.79 -12.51 34.28
N LEU A 558 -6.02 -12.75 33.79
CA LEU A 558 -7.20 -12.94 34.64
C LEU A 558 -7.06 -14.15 35.55
N VAL A 559 -6.59 -15.28 35.01
CA VAL A 559 -6.38 -16.51 35.83
C VAL A 559 -5.33 -16.28 36.92
N GLN A 560 -4.28 -15.53 36.64
CA GLN A 560 -3.26 -15.22 37.64
C GLN A 560 -3.77 -14.23 38.68
N GLN A 561 -4.56 -13.24 38.27
CA GLN A 561 -5.20 -12.29 39.17
C GLN A 561 -6.21 -13.00 40.09
N GLU A 562 -7.04 -13.91 39.55
CA GLU A 562 -7.98 -14.72 40.31
C GLU A 562 -7.27 -15.61 41.33
N LYS A 563 -6.16 -16.30 40.94
CA LYS A 563 -5.35 -17.08 41.87
C LYS A 563 -4.78 -16.24 43.01
N MET A 564 -4.34 -15.01 42.70
CA MET A 564 -3.75 -14.12 43.69
C MET A 564 -4.82 -13.55 44.64
N SER A 565 -5.99 -13.18 44.14
CA SER A 565 -7.13 -12.71 44.91
C SER A 565 -7.65 -13.84 45.84
N SER A 566 -7.82 -15.04 45.30
CA SER A 566 -8.24 -16.23 46.09
C SER A 566 -7.22 -16.56 47.20
N LEU A 567 -5.91 -16.48 46.87
CA LEU A 567 -4.85 -16.67 47.87
C LEU A 567 -4.91 -15.57 48.93
N GLY A 568 -5.18 -14.33 48.55
CA GLY A 568 -5.35 -13.19 49.45
C GLY A 568 -6.49 -13.41 50.45
N GLN A 569 -7.68 -13.81 49.98
CA GLN A 569 -8.83 -14.07 50.82
C GLN A 569 -8.60 -15.25 51.81
N LEU A 570 -8.00 -16.34 51.29
CA LEU A 570 -7.67 -17.49 52.15
C LEU A 570 -6.67 -17.12 53.25
N VAL A 571 -5.59 -16.40 52.89
CA VAL A 571 -4.57 -15.96 53.85
C VAL A 571 -5.14 -15.01 54.87
N ALA A 572 -6.03 -14.08 54.52
CA ALA A 572 -6.68 -13.18 55.44
C ALA A 572 -7.57 -13.94 56.44
N GLY A 573 -8.34 -14.93 55.99
CA GLY A 573 -9.15 -15.78 56.85
C GLY A 573 -8.32 -16.63 57.83
N VAL A 574 -7.30 -17.30 57.32
CA VAL A 574 -6.36 -18.12 58.09
C VAL A 574 -5.59 -17.25 59.10
N ALA A 575 -5.16 -16.05 58.70
CA ALA A 575 -4.49 -15.13 59.62
C ALA A 575 -5.37 -14.71 60.79
N HIS A 576 -6.67 -14.51 60.57
CA HIS A 576 -7.60 -14.17 61.62
C HIS A 576 -7.82 -15.36 62.58
N GLU A 577 -7.94 -16.56 62.06
CA GLU A 577 -8.13 -17.78 62.85
C GLU A 577 -6.88 -18.18 63.66
N ILE A 578 -5.65 -17.90 63.13
CA ILE A 578 -4.39 -18.17 63.86
C ILE A 578 -4.16 -17.09 64.94
N ASN A 579 -4.49 -15.81 64.66
CA ASN A 579 -4.32 -14.72 65.62
C ASN A 579 -5.12 -14.95 66.87
N ASN A 580 -6.31 -15.55 66.78
CA ASN A 580 -7.16 -15.79 67.95
C ASN A 580 -6.48 -16.68 69.03
N PRO A 581 -6.05 -17.94 68.74
CA PRO A 581 -5.36 -18.77 69.71
C PRO A 581 -4.00 -18.20 70.14
N VAL A 582 -3.24 -17.54 69.25
CA VAL A 582 -1.96 -16.94 69.59
C VAL A 582 -2.09 -15.81 70.56
N ASN A 583 -3.11 -14.94 70.41
CA ASN A 583 -3.40 -13.86 71.39
C ASN A 583 -3.78 -14.42 72.73
N PHE A 584 -4.56 -15.56 72.78
CA PHE A 584 -4.89 -16.22 74.02
C PHE A 584 -3.65 -16.83 74.70
N ILE A 585 -2.78 -17.47 73.97
CA ILE A 585 -1.53 -18.05 74.45
C ILE A 585 -0.61 -16.96 74.99
N HIS A 586 -0.42 -15.87 74.23
CA HIS A 586 0.42 -14.76 74.62
C HIS A 586 -0.10 -14.02 75.87
N GLY A 587 -1.38 -13.78 75.94
CA GLY A 587 -2.02 -13.18 77.16
C GLY A 587 -1.84 -14.04 78.37
N ASN A 588 -2.09 -15.38 78.24
CA ASN A 588 -1.94 -16.31 79.32
C ASN A 588 -0.52 -16.50 79.83
N LEU A 589 0.47 -16.46 78.83
CA LEU A 589 1.88 -16.55 79.16
C LEU A 589 2.37 -15.33 79.95
N SER A 590 1.87 -14.15 79.69
CA SER A 590 2.21 -12.94 80.43
C SER A 590 1.75 -13.08 81.91
N HIS A 591 0.52 -13.62 82.13
CA HIS A 591 0.02 -13.91 83.45
C HIS A 591 0.81 -15.03 84.13
N ALA A 592 1.13 -16.12 83.45
CA ALA A 592 1.95 -17.20 83.94
C ALA A 592 3.36 -16.73 84.33
N GLN A 593 3.99 -15.87 83.57
CA GLN A 593 5.30 -15.25 83.91
C GLN A 593 5.21 -14.44 85.20
N ASN A 594 4.16 -13.62 85.37
CA ASN A 594 3.95 -12.83 86.61
C ASN A 594 3.72 -13.75 87.85
N TYR A 595 2.83 -14.75 87.71
CA TYR A 595 2.58 -15.73 88.79
C TYR A 595 3.86 -16.53 89.12
N ALA A 596 4.63 -16.95 88.09
CA ALA A 596 5.89 -17.65 88.31
C ALA A 596 6.87 -16.78 89.08
N GLN A 597 7.01 -15.52 88.64
CA GLN A 597 7.90 -14.56 89.34
C GLN A 597 7.50 -14.31 90.78
N ASP A 598 6.19 -14.15 91.04
CA ASP A 598 5.69 -13.97 92.42
C ASP A 598 5.96 -15.19 93.29
N LEU A 599 5.72 -16.40 92.80
CA LEU A 599 6.01 -17.67 93.53
C LEU A 599 7.52 -17.82 93.78
N LEU A 600 8.35 -17.49 92.78
CA LEU A 600 9.80 -17.54 92.91
C LEU A 600 10.33 -16.53 93.93
N ASN A 601 9.77 -15.34 93.92
CA ASN A 601 10.09 -14.31 94.95
C ASN A 601 9.68 -14.73 96.34
N LEU A 602 8.48 -15.33 96.53
CA LEU A 602 8.04 -15.85 97.79
C LEU A 602 8.97 -16.99 98.23
N MET A 603 9.31 -17.89 97.34
CA MET A 603 10.20 -18.99 97.63
C MET A 603 11.60 -18.51 98.03
N GLN A 604 12.15 -17.53 97.34
CA GLN A 604 13.40 -16.90 97.75
C GLN A 604 13.39 -16.24 99.07
N LEU A 605 12.27 -15.59 99.44
CA LEU A 605 12.04 -15.05 100.78
C LEU A 605 12.01 -16.14 101.82
N TYR A 606 11.31 -17.26 101.55
CA TYR A 606 11.31 -18.45 102.42
C TYR A 606 12.71 -18.99 102.61
N GLN A 607 13.44 -19.24 101.57
CA GLN A 607 14.83 -19.70 101.58
C GLN A 607 15.78 -18.75 102.37
N LYS A 608 15.60 -17.47 102.26
CA LYS A 608 16.33 -16.44 103.06
C LYS A 608 16.00 -16.43 104.52
N HIS A 609 14.77 -16.55 104.88
CA HIS A 609 14.37 -16.52 106.25
C HIS A 609 14.32 -17.89 106.95
N TYR A 610 14.34 -18.95 106.18
CA TYR A 610 14.34 -20.36 106.74
C TYR A 610 15.55 -21.14 106.07
N PRO A 611 16.79 -20.79 106.51
CA PRO A 611 17.99 -21.32 105.86
C PRO A 611 18.30 -22.83 106.21
N HIS A 612 17.64 -23.36 107.25
CA HIS A 612 17.66 -24.76 107.69
C HIS A 612 16.26 -25.38 107.66
N PRO A 613 15.74 -25.74 106.48
CA PRO A 613 14.44 -26.32 106.43
C PRO A 613 14.40 -27.74 106.98
N ALA A 614 13.16 -28.20 107.29
CA ALA A 614 12.95 -29.57 107.80
C ALA A 614 13.60 -30.61 106.83
N PRO A 615 14.08 -31.80 107.37
CA PRO A 615 14.78 -32.75 106.44
C PRO A 615 13.90 -33.23 105.31
N GLU A 616 12.66 -33.33 105.47
CA GLU A 616 11.69 -33.66 104.37
C GLU A 616 11.71 -32.63 103.23
N ILE A 617 11.75 -31.36 103.54
CA ILE A 617 11.84 -30.26 102.53
C ILE A 617 13.18 -30.26 101.79
N GLN A 618 14.30 -30.57 102.55
CA GLN A 618 15.61 -30.61 102.00
C GLN A 618 15.78 -31.78 101.02
N VAL A 619 15.21 -32.96 101.41
CA VAL A 619 15.21 -34.11 100.46
C VAL A 619 14.38 -33.84 99.22
N GLU A 620 13.25 -33.24 99.34
CA GLU A 620 12.40 -32.99 98.22
C GLU A 620 12.95 -31.86 97.32
N ALA A 621 13.51 -30.78 97.88
CA ALA A 621 14.23 -29.74 97.12
C ALA A 621 15.45 -30.29 96.34
N GLY A 622 16.15 -31.30 96.96
CA GLY A 622 17.22 -31.97 96.21
C GLY A 622 16.77 -32.91 95.11
N LYS A 623 15.62 -33.61 95.28
CA LYS A 623 15.06 -34.48 94.23
C LYS A 623 14.65 -33.70 92.99
N ILE A 624 14.07 -32.54 93.19
CA ILE A 624 13.60 -31.70 92.01
C ILE A 624 14.64 -30.77 91.48
N ASP A 625 15.91 -30.80 91.98
CA ASP A 625 16.93 -29.81 91.67
C ASP A 625 16.39 -28.37 91.63
N LEU A 626 15.95 -27.94 92.86
CA LEU A 626 15.19 -26.69 92.95
C LEU A 626 15.88 -25.46 92.35
N GLU A 627 17.19 -25.41 92.46
CA GLU A 627 17.96 -24.29 91.92
C GLU A 627 17.98 -24.29 90.36
N PHE A 628 18.10 -25.46 89.72
CA PHE A 628 17.99 -25.60 88.28
C PHE A 628 16.55 -25.27 87.83
N LEU A 629 15.58 -25.82 88.49
CA LEU A 629 14.17 -25.61 88.15
C LEU A 629 13.75 -24.16 88.24
N GLN A 630 14.19 -23.38 89.20
CA GLN A 630 13.95 -21.96 89.33
C GLN A 630 14.51 -21.17 88.14
N LYS A 631 15.73 -21.52 87.72
CA LYS A 631 16.38 -20.85 86.52
C LYS A 631 15.76 -21.30 85.19
N ASP A 632 15.48 -22.54 85.03
CA ASP A 632 15.01 -23.09 83.79
C ASP A 632 13.52 -22.77 83.55
N PHE A 633 12.67 -22.77 84.58
CA PHE A 633 11.26 -22.39 84.46
C PHE A 633 11.08 -20.97 83.83
N VAL A 634 11.89 -19.99 84.23
CA VAL A 634 11.84 -18.64 83.69
C VAL A 634 12.30 -18.64 82.22
N LYS A 635 13.34 -19.45 81.90
CA LYS A 635 13.82 -19.57 80.54
C LYS A 635 12.78 -20.18 79.58
N ILE A 636 12.06 -21.21 80.05
CA ILE A 636 11.00 -21.85 79.28
C ILE A 636 9.87 -20.87 79.00
N LEU A 637 9.39 -20.12 79.98
CA LEU A 637 8.34 -19.11 79.82
C LEU A 637 8.79 -17.98 78.86
N ASN A 638 10.01 -17.52 78.97
CA ASN A 638 10.60 -16.55 78.01
C ASN A 638 10.68 -17.14 76.60
N SER A 639 11.09 -18.40 76.45
CA SER A 639 11.16 -19.06 75.15
C SER A 639 9.79 -19.19 74.48
N MET A 640 8.75 -19.55 75.32
CA MET A 640 7.37 -19.63 74.80
C MET A 640 6.85 -18.25 74.39
N ASN A 641 7.19 -17.19 75.15
CA ASN A 641 6.78 -15.82 74.85
C ASN A 641 7.41 -15.34 73.49
N VAL A 642 8.72 -15.57 73.29
CA VAL A 642 9.41 -15.28 72.02
C VAL A 642 8.80 -16.08 70.92
N GLY A 643 8.42 -17.35 71.12
CA GLY A 643 7.78 -18.16 70.08
C GLY A 643 6.41 -17.64 69.67
N THR A 644 5.58 -17.22 70.62
CA THR A 644 4.25 -16.66 70.31
C THR A 644 4.33 -15.29 69.68
N GLU A 645 5.26 -14.43 70.06
CA GLU A 645 5.49 -13.14 69.39
C GLU A 645 5.93 -13.34 67.94
N ARG A 646 6.81 -14.30 67.69
CA ARG A 646 7.25 -14.65 66.32
C ARG A 646 6.09 -15.14 65.44
N ILE A 647 5.18 -15.96 65.99
CA ILE A 647 3.98 -16.40 65.26
C ILE A 647 3.10 -15.20 64.94
N ARG A 648 2.93 -14.24 65.86
CA ARG A 648 2.15 -13.04 65.72
C ARG A 648 2.72 -12.17 64.57
N GLU A 649 4.05 -11.97 64.55
CA GLU A 649 4.75 -11.22 63.50
C GLU A 649 4.55 -11.84 62.11
N ILE A 650 4.66 -13.18 61.97
CA ILE A 650 4.45 -13.91 60.72
C ILE A 650 3.00 -13.72 60.25
N VAL A 651 2.02 -13.84 61.14
CA VAL A 651 0.60 -13.69 60.77
C VAL A 651 0.26 -12.24 60.39
N LEU A 652 0.84 -11.25 61.05
CA LEU A 652 0.70 -9.84 60.66
C LEU A 652 1.30 -9.57 59.31
N SER A 653 2.47 -10.11 59.00
CA SER A 653 3.14 -9.96 57.71
C SER A 653 2.37 -10.65 56.56
N LEU A 654 1.82 -11.83 56.81
CA LEU A 654 0.90 -12.53 55.89
C LEU A 654 -0.37 -11.72 55.63
N ARG A 655 -0.95 -11.09 56.64
CA ARG A 655 -2.14 -10.24 56.50
C ARG A 655 -1.81 -8.96 55.70
N ASN A 656 -0.68 -8.31 55.94
CA ASN A 656 -0.24 -7.14 55.19
C ASN A 656 0.07 -7.46 53.71
N PHE A 657 0.61 -8.66 53.45
CA PHE A 657 0.81 -9.16 52.12
C PHE A 657 -0.50 -9.48 51.39
N SER A 658 -1.49 -10.01 52.08
CA SER A 658 -2.78 -10.46 51.55
C SER A 658 -3.73 -9.32 51.18
N ARG A 659 -3.49 -8.08 51.59
CA ARG A 659 -4.28 -6.89 51.23
C ARG A 659 -4.08 -6.45 49.78
N THR A 660 -4.04 -7.40 48.84
CA THR A 660 -3.86 -7.15 47.40
C THR A 660 -5.07 -6.51 46.71
N ASP A 661 -6.26 -6.53 47.35
CA ASP A 661 -7.52 -6.04 46.76
C ASP A 661 -7.75 -4.52 46.89
N GLU A 662 -6.91 -3.81 47.65
CA GLU A 662 -7.02 -2.37 47.73
C GLU A 662 -6.20 -1.72 46.57
N ALA A 663 -6.85 -1.46 45.46
CA ALA A 663 -6.27 -0.70 44.31
C ALA A 663 -6.09 0.80 44.66
N GLU A 664 -6.27 1.20 45.92
CA GLU A 664 -6.12 2.60 46.35
C GLU A 664 -4.67 2.94 46.65
N LEU A 665 -4.25 4.10 46.16
CA LEU A 665 -2.95 4.71 46.47
C LEU A 665 -2.95 5.14 47.95
N LYS A 666 -1.99 4.67 48.71
CA LYS A 666 -1.81 5.03 50.11
C LYS A 666 -0.39 5.47 50.40
N LYS A 667 -0.20 6.38 51.32
CA LYS A 667 1.12 6.74 51.83
C LYS A 667 1.60 5.68 52.80
N VAL A 668 2.65 4.96 52.43
CA VAL A 668 3.17 3.85 53.21
C VAL A 668 4.68 3.91 53.38
N ASP A 669 5.20 3.26 54.40
CA ASP A 669 6.62 2.98 54.53
C ASP A 669 6.97 1.73 53.69
N ILE A 670 7.88 1.94 52.71
CA ILE A 670 8.32 0.87 51.83
C ILE A 670 9.09 -0.22 52.55
N HIS A 671 9.81 0.10 53.60
CA HIS A 671 10.59 -0.87 54.37
C HIS A 671 9.66 -1.90 55.01
N GLU A 672 8.47 -1.51 55.49
CA GLU A 672 7.48 -2.46 56.01
C GLU A 672 7.07 -3.52 54.97
N GLY A 673 6.90 -3.13 53.69
CA GLY A 673 6.60 -4.01 52.59
C GLY A 673 7.74 -4.99 52.25
N ILE A 674 8.97 -4.47 52.25
CA ILE A 674 10.18 -5.27 52.04
C ILE A 674 10.36 -6.30 53.17
N GLU A 675 10.32 -5.84 54.44
CA GLU A 675 10.49 -6.71 55.60
C GLU A 675 9.38 -7.77 55.70
N SER A 676 8.12 -7.41 55.41
CA SER A 676 7.04 -8.37 55.31
C SER A 676 7.28 -9.47 54.29
N THR A 677 7.84 -9.08 53.12
CA THR A 677 8.20 -10.04 52.04
C THR A 677 9.36 -10.94 52.47
N LEU A 678 10.40 -10.35 53.10
CA LEU A 678 11.52 -11.10 53.66
C LEU A 678 11.12 -12.10 54.72
N LEU A 679 10.16 -11.72 55.59
CA LEU A 679 9.66 -12.63 56.64
C LEU A 679 8.91 -13.82 56.04
N ILE A 680 8.12 -13.60 54.97
CA ILE A 680 7.44 -14.69 54.26
C ILE A 680 8.45 -15.66 53.62
N LEU A 681 9.51 -15.13 53.04
CA LEU A 681 10.58 -15.91 52.38
C LEU A 681 11.63 -16.45 53.38
N HIS A 682 11.52 -16.13 54.69
CA HIS A 682 12.56 -16.42 55.67
C HIS A 682 13.00 -17.89 55.69
N HIS A 683 12.05 -18.82 55.49
CA HIS A 683 12.33 -20.25 55.43
C HIS A 683 13.23 -20.62 54.24
N ARG A 684 13.17 -19.86 53.15
CA ARG A 684 13.98 -20.05 51.99
C ARG A 684 15.41 -19.49 52.11
N PHE A 685 15.68 -18.60 53.05
CA PHE A 685 17.04 -18.09 53.31
C PHE A 685 17.90 -19.07 54.13
N LYS A 686 17.27 -19.95 54.94
CA LYS A 686 17.97 -20.89 55.79
C LYS A 686 18.75 -21.92 55.02
N ALA A 687 19.75 -22.48 55.67
CA ALA A 687 20.56 -23.57 55.13
C ALA A 687 19.64 -24.76 54.78
N THR A 688 19.84 -25.37 53.62
CA THR A 688 19.20 -26.61 53.18
C THR A 688 20.24 -27.69 53.00
N SER A 689 19.80 -28.93 52.71
CA SER A 689 20.75 -30.05 52.44
C SER A 689 21.73 -29.74 51.32
N ASN A 690 21.39 -28.82 50.44
CA ASN A 690 22.14 -28.54 49.22
C ASN A 690 22.76 -27.12 49.16
N ARG A 691 22.57 -26.28 50.21
CA ARG A 691 23.03 -24.89 50.18
C ARG A 691 23.24 -24.33 51.58
N ALA A 692 24.30 -23.55 51.80
CA ALA A 692 24.51 -22.74 52.98
C ALA A 692 23.40 -21.66 53.13
N GLU A 693 23.29 -21.09 54.31
CA GLU A 693 22.38 -19.96 54.58
C GLU A 693 22.71 -18.76 53.73
N ILE A 694 21.69 -18.16 53.13
CA ILE A 694 21.85 -16.93 52.33
C ILE A 694 22.06 -15.74 53.30
N VAL A 695 23.14 -14.99 53.10
CA VAL A 695 23.46 -13.78 53.84
C VAL A 695 22.61 -12.63 53.30
N LEU A 696 21.74 -12.04 54.11
CA LEU A 696 20.91 -10.91 53.78
C LEU A 696 21.53 -9.62 54.34
N LEU A 697 21.96 -8.71 53.48
CA LEU A 697 22.47 -7.40 53.83
C LEU A 697 21.41 -6.33 53.61
N ARG A 698 21.14 -5.50 54.63
CA ARG A 698 20.17 -4.40 54.59
C ARG A 698 20.92 -3.08 54.67
N GLU A 699 20.87 -2.31 53.62
CA GLU A 699 21.48 -0.98 53.52
C GLU A 699 20.36 0.05 53.26
N TYR A 700 19.50 0.26 54.28
CA TYR A 700 18.34 1.11 54.22
C TYR A 700 18.72 2.57 54.47
N GLY A 701 18.41 3.45 53.48
CA GLY A 701 18.44 4.91 53.69
C GLY A 701 17.14 5.40 54.36
N GLU A 702 17.15 6.63 54.82
CA GLU A 702 15.96 7.32 55.35
C GLU A 702 15.00 7.63 54.19
N LEU A 703 13.84 6.97 54.12
CA LEU A 703 12.82 7.15 53.09
C LEU A 703 11.62 7.93 53.67
N PRO A 704 11.02 8.85 52.91
CA PRO A 704 9.72 9.43 53.25
C PRO A 704 8.61 8.42 52.95
N LEU A 705 7.42 8.65 53.47
CA LEU A 705 6.22 7.87 53.11
C LEU A 705 5.92 8.07 51.62
N ILE A 706 5.69 6.99 50.90
CA ILE A 706 5.52 6.94 49.44
C ILE A 706 4.06 6.65 49.10
N GLU A 707 3.49 7.42 48.18
CA GLU A 707 2.14 7.21 47.66
C GLU A 707 2.15 6.07 46.60
N CYS A 708 1.69 4.87 47.02
CA CYS A 708 1.75 3.67 46.21
C CYS A 708 0.61 2.69 46.51
N CYS A 709 0.52 1.62 45.73
CA CYS A 709 -0.35 0.46 45.99
C CYS A 709 0.48 -0.60 46.70
N PRO A 710 0.40 -0.73 48.04
CA PRO A 710 1.34 -1.55 48.82
C PRO A 710 1.30 -3.04 48.45
N GLY A 711 0.11 -3.62 48.23
CA GLY A 711 -0.01 -5.01 47.80
C GLY A 711 0.65 -5.33 46.46
N GLN A 712 0.58 -4.39 45.50
CA GLN A 712 1.22 -4.54 44.18
C GLN A 712 2.74 -4.42 44.29
N LEU A 713 3.27 -3.50 45.12
CA LEU A 713 4.71 -3.40 45.35
C LEU A 713 5.23 -4.65 46.10
N ASN A 714 4.50 -5.18 47.04
CA ASN A 714 4.87 -6.43 47.72
C ASN A 714 4.97 -7.59 46.72
N GLN A 715 4.07 -7.63 45.73
CA GLN A 715 4.14 -8.60 44.63
C GLN A 715 5.43 -8.44 43.79
N VAL A 716 5.87 -7.19 43.53
CA VAL A 716 7.15 -6.92 42.84
C VAL A 716 8.32 -7.43 43.68
N PHE A 717 8.36 -7.09 44.96
CA PHE A 717 9.43 -7.55 45.86
C PHE A 717 9.47 -9.08 45.96
N MET A 718 8.30 -9.72 46.08
CA MET A 718 8.20 -11.18 46.09
C MET A 718 8.77 -11.82 44.83
N ASN A 719 8.43 -11.29 43.66
CA ASN A 719 8.91 -11.81 42.37
C ASN A 719 10.43 -11.67 42.22
N ILE A 720 10.97 -10.50 42.60
CA ILE A 720 12.40 -10.24 42.48
C ILE A 720 13.21 -11.08 43.50
N LEU A 721 12.79 -11.07 44.77
CA LEU A 721 13.48 -11.83 45.84
C LEU A 721 13.40 -13.34 45.58
N ALA A 722 12.23 -13.85 45.15
CA ALA A 722 12.09 -15.26 44.79
C ALA A 722 13.04 -15.66 43.65
N ASN A 723 13.16 -14.81 42.61
CA ASN A 723 14.10 -15.04 41.50
C ASN A 723 15.55 -14.97 41.97
N ALA A 724 15.93 -14.05 42.85
CA ALA A 724 17.25 -13.96 43.43
C ALA A 724 17.61 -15.23 44.21
N ILE A 725 16.68 -15.75 45.06
CA ILE A 725 16.86 -17.00 45.79
C ILE A 725 17.00 -18.19 44.82
N ASP A 726 16.12 -18.28 43.78
CA ASP A 726 16.23 -19.34 42.78
C ASP A 726 17.57 -19.30 42.03
N ALA A 727 18.09 -18.10 41.71
CA ALA A 727 19.39 -17.94 41.05
C ALA A 727 20.57 -18.39 41.95
N LEU A 728 20.45 -18.17 43.27
CA LEU A 728 21.42 -18.64 44.24
C LEU A 728 21.33 -20.15 44.45
N ASP A 729 20.11 -20.72 44.46
CA ASP A 729 19.90 -22.19 44.54
C ASP A 729 20.54 -22.89 43.32
N GLU A 730 20.42 -22.32 42.12
CA GLU A 730 21.02 -22.87 40.88
C GLU A 730 22.53 -22.67 40.85
N ALA A 731 23.05 -21.50 41.29
CA ALA A 731 24.47 -21.20 41.30
C ALA A 731 25.29 -22.18 42.18
N HIS A 732 24.73 -22.56 43.31
CA HIS A 732 25.36 -23.49 44.23
C HIS A 732 25.49 -24.90 43.64
N VAL A 733 24.51 -25.35 42.87
CA VAL A 733 24.55 -26.64 42.15
C VAL A 733 25.67 -26.65 41.12
N ILE A 734 25.91 -25.53 40.42
CA ILE A 734 26.90 -25.42 39.35
C ILE A 734 28.33 -25.26 39.92
N GLN A 735 28.50 -24.56 41.07
CA GLN A 735 29.81 -24.32 41.66
C GLN A 735 30.34 -25.51 42.50
N ALA A 736 29.44 -26.29 43.07
CA ALA A 736 29.83 -27.52 43.81
C ALA A 736 30.58 -28.54 42.92
N ASP A 737 30.37 -28.46 41.61
CA ASP A 737 31.03 -29.30 40.61
C ASP A 737 32.41 -28.78 40.17
N ARG A 738 32.79 -27.50 40.49
CA ARG A 738 34.01 -26.88 39.90
C ARG A 738 35.18 -26.63 40.87
N ASP A 739 35.02 -26.07 42.06
CA ASP A 739 36.16 -25.54 42.85
C ASP A 739 36.20 -25.86 44.37
N GLY A 740 35.27 -26.55 44.97
CA GLY A 740 35.33 -26.97 46.37
C GLY A 740 35.39 -25.85 47.46
N GLN A 741 35.26 -24.56 47.06
CA GLN A 741 35.15 -23.43 48.02
C GLN A 741 33.73 -22.93 48.08
N GLU A 742 33.08 -23.05 49.22
CA GLU A 742 31.74 -22.50 49.43
C GLU A 742 31.76 -20.98 49.60
N HIS A 743 31.33 -20.25 48.56
CA HIS A 743 31.02 -18.83 48.71
C HIS A 743 29.54 -18.73 49.16
N PRO A 744 29.25 -18.10 50.33
CA PRO A 744 27.86 -17.95 50.79
C PRO A 744 27.04 -17.10 49.83
N GLY A 745 25.84 -17.57 49.42
CA GLY A 745 24.90 -16.77 48.68
C GLY A 745 24.57 -15.50 49.43
N ARG A 746 24.51 -14.37 48.73
CA ARG A 746 24.26 -13.06 49.35
C ARG A 746 23.19 -12.32 48.56
N ILE A 747 22.25 -11.72 49.29
CA ILE A 747 21.29 -10.77 48.74
C ILE A 747 21.48 -9.43 49.48
N THR A 748 21.67 -8.35 48.74
CA THR A 748 21.82 -6.99 49.27
C THR A 748 20.63 -6.16 48.87
N ILE A 749 19.96 -5.49 49.79
CA ILE A 749 18.85 -4.58 49.52
C ILE A 749 19.30 -3.18 49.93
N ARG A 750 19.35 -2.28 48.96
CA ARG A 750 19.69 -0.88 49.19
C ARG A 750 18.49 0.00 48.91
N THR A 751 18.30 1.03 49.71
CA THR A 751 17.24 2.02 49.50
C THR A 751 17.80 3.43 49.61
N SER A 752 17.39 4.31 48.73
CA SER A 752 17.86 5.73 48.76
C SER A 752 16.83 6.66 48.17
N VAL A 753 16.97 7.96 48.46
CA VAL A 753 16.18 9.03 47.83
C VAL A 753 16.98 9.67 46.74
N LEU A 754 16.42 9.70 45.50
CA LEU A 754 17.01 10.37 44.35
C LEU A 754 16.30 11.72 44.11
N ASP A 755 17.07 12.78 43.97
CA ASP A 755 16.62 14.14 43.60
C ASP A 755 15.40 14.67 44.38
N ARG A 756 15.19 14.22 45.63
CA ARG A 756 14.03 14.55 46.49
C ARG A 756 12.66 14.25 45.90
N GLN A 757 12.60 13.58 44.76
CA GLN A 757 11.33 13.27 44.06
C GLN A 757 11.14 11.78 43.84
N TRP A 758 12.20 10.99 43.86
CA TRP A 758 12.20 9.58 43.58
C TRP A 758 12.80 8.78 44.70
N VAL A 759 12.28 7.61 44.92
CA VAL A 759 12.89 6.60 45.74
C VAL A 759 13.44 5.51 44.86
N GLU A 760 14.66 5.09 45.15
CA GLU A 760 15.34 3.96 44.52
C GLU A 760 15.44 2.80 45.49
N ILE A 761 15.08 1.59 45.03
CA ILE A 761 15.20 0.33 45.73
C ILE A 761 15.98 -0.62 44.84
N ALA A 762 17.20 -0.96 45.27
CA ALA A 762 18.05 -1.90 44.56
C ALA A 762 18.13 -3.24 45.28
N ILE A 763 17.88 -4.32 44.57
CA ILE A 763 17.94 -5.71 45.11
C ILE A 763 19.00 -6.43 44.27
N GLU A 764 20.12 -6.75 44.88
CA GLU A 764 21.28 -7.38 44.25
C GLU A 764 21.48 -8.80 44.81
N ASP A 765 21.71 -9.77 43.94
CA ASP A 765 22.16 -11.10 44.27
C ASP A 765 23.55 -11.39 43.68
N ASN A 766 24.31 -12.27 44.30
CA ASN A 766 25.60 -12.75 43.78
C ASN A 766 25.49 -14.14 43.11
N GLY A 767 24.37 -14.36 42.42
CA GLY A 767 24.11 -15.58 41.66
C GLY A 767 24.90 -15.65 40.32
N PHE A 768 24.51 -16.53 39.42
CA PHE A 768 25.21 -16.73 38.15
C PHE A 768 25.01 -15.62 37.11
N GLY A 769 24.10 -14.67 37.36
CA GLY A 769 23.76 -13.58 36.47
C GLY A 769 22.95 -13.96 35.23
N ILE A 770 22.61 -12.96 34.40
CA ILE A 770 21.77 -13.09 33.21
C ILE A 770 22.62 -12.74 31.96
N PRO A 771 22.72 -13.63 30.97
CA PRO A 771 23.42 -13.32 29.71
C PRO A 771 22.83 -12.09 28.99
N GLU A 772 23.69 -11.25 28.40
CA GLU A 772 23.29 -10.02 27.71
C GLU A 772 22.25 -10.26 26.62
N SER A 773 22.34 -11.39 25.91
CA SER A 773 21.42 -11.76 24.82
C SER A 773 19.96 -11.92 25.24
N ILE A 774 19.68 -12.12 26.55
CA ILE A 774 18.31 -12.30 27.07
C ILE A 774 17.88 -11.19 28.03
N GLN A 775 18.78 -10.28 28.45
CA GLN A 775 18.45 -9.22 29.42
C GLN A 775 17.31 -8.32 28.92
N SER A 776 17.24 -7.99 27.62
CA SER A 776 16.16 -7.21 27.05
C SER A 776 14.80 -7.93 27.05
N ARG A 777 14.81 -9.26 27.14
CA ARG A 777 13.62 -10.12 27.03
C ARG A 777 13.06 -10.59 28.36
N ILE A 778 13.77 -10.37 29.47
CA ILE A 778 13.31 -10.84 30.79
C ILE A 778 11.97 -10.21 31.23
N PHE A 779 11.60 -9.08 30.66
CA PHE A 779 10.33 -8.39 30.90
C PHE A 779 9.26 -8.77 29.87
N ASP A 780 9.58 -9.57 28.85
CA ASP A 780 8.59 -10.06 27.89
C ASP A 780 7.63 -11.04 28.55
N PRO A 781 6.34 -10.96 28.29
CA PRO A 781 5.37 -11.93 28.79
C PRO A 781 5.73 -13.36 28.33
N PHE A 782 5.59 -14.33 29.25
CA PHE A 782 5.89 -15.76 29.03
C PHE A 782 7.36 -16.11 28.81
N PHE A 783 8.27 -15.15 28.86
CA PHE A 783 9.68 -15.45 28.77
C PHE A 783 10.21 -16.07 30.09
N THR A 784 10.80 -17.24 30.00
CA THR A 784 11.41 -17.94 31.15
C THR A 784 12.56 -18.83 30.68
N THR A 785 13.62 -18.88 31.49
CA THR A 785 14.74 -19.83 31.35
C THR A 785 14.53 -21.09 32.17
N LYS A 786 13.49 -21.14 33.02
CA LYS A 786 13.20 -22.29 33.89
C LYS A 786 12.49 -23.41 33.12
N PRO A 787 12.67 -24.70 33.52
CA PRO A 787 11.98 -25.82 32.89
C PRO A 787 10.45 -25.70 32.91
N ILE A 788 9.81 -26.30 31.91
CA ILE A 788 8.34 -26.34 31.77
C ILE A 788 7.70 -26.78 33.06
N GLY A 789 6.79 -25.97 33.60
CA GLY A 789 6.07 -26.21 34.86
C GLY A 789 6.69 -25.60 36.12
N LYS A 790 7.95 -25.12 36.08
CA LYS A 790 8.63 -24.46 37.22
C LYS A 790 8.65 -22.94 37.11
N GLY A 791 8.48 -22.38 35.89
CA GLY A 791 8.41 -20.94 35.66
C GLY A 791 7.23 -20.55 34.77
N THR A 792 6.43 -19.58 35.20
CA THR A 792 5.30 -19.05 34.39
C THR A 792 5.74 -18.04 33.35
N GLY A 793 6.96 -17.50 33.45
CA GLY A 793 7.47 -16.41 32.61
C GLY A 793 6.70 -15.09 32.73
N MET A 794 5.82 -14.97 33.73
CA MET A 794 4.96 -13.78 33.90
C MET A 794 5.37 -12.88 35.08
N GLY A 795 6.16 -13.36 36.01
CA GLY A 795 6.49 -12.62 37.24
C GLY A 795 7.17 -11.28 36.92
N MET A 796 8.20 -11.28 36.07
CA MET A 796 8.94 -10.06 35.75
C MET A 796 8.17 -9.12 34.82
N SER A 797 7.38 -9.63 33.89
CA SER A 797 6.52 -8.79 33.03
C SER A 797 5.42 -8.09 33.84
N ILE A 798 4.83 -8.78 34.84
CA ILE A 798 3.88 -8.18 35.78
C ILE A 798 4.57 -7.13 36.65
N SER A 799 5.75 -7.43 37.20
CA SER A 799 6.55 -6.48 37.96
C SER A 799 6.86 -5.21 37.18
N TYR A 800 7.24 -5.36 35.91
CA TYR A 800 7.47 -4.23 35.00
C TYR A 800 6.20 -3.40 34.79
N GLN A 801 5.04 -4.03 34.54
CA GLN A 801 3.77 -3.34 34.39
C GLN A 801 3.31 -2.63 35.67
N ILE A 802 3.48 -3.25 36.83
CA ILE A 802 3.16 -2.63 38.11
C ILE A 802 3.97 -1.37 38.32
N ILE A 803 5.28 -1.44 38.13
CA ILE A 803 6.16 -0.27 38.34
C ILE A 803 5.90 0.79 37.28
N THR A 804 5.90 0.45 35.97
CA THR A 804 5.85 1.46 34.89
C THR A 804 4.44 2.02 34.67
N LYS A 805 3.41 1.16 34.59
CA LYS A 805 2.05 1.61 34.26
C LYS A 805 1.23 2.05 35.48
N LYS A 806 1.41 1.37 36.63
CA LYS A 806 0.61 1.68 37.82
C LYS A 806 1.27 2.72 38.74
N HIS A 807 2.60 2.71 38.86
CA HIS A 807 3.33 3.62 39.73
C HIS A 807 4.09 4.71 38.98
N SER A 808 4.05 4.73 37.63
CA SER A 808 4.79 5.70 36.79
C SER A 808 6.29 5.70 37.10
N GLY A 809 6.81 4.55 37.49
CA GLY A 809 8.19 4.32 37.88
C GLY A 809 9.03 3.68 36.77
N LYS A 810 10.26 3.29 37.13
CA LYS A 810 11.18 2.58 36.26
C LYS A 810 11.66 1.29 36.94
N LEU A 811 11.78 0.23 36.16
CA LEU A 811 12.36 -1.05 36.60
C LEU A 811 13.50 -1.41 35.64
N ASN A 812 14.73 -1.42 36.15
CA ASN A 812 15.93 -1.74 35.40
C ASN A 812 16.56 -3.02 35.94
N CYS A 813 17.26 -3.75 35.08
CA CYS A 813 18.03 -4.93 35.42
C CYS A 813 19.49 -4.74 34.98
N PHE A 814 20.43 -4.86 35.89
CA PHE A 814 21.86 -4.86 35.63
C PHE A 814 22.42 -6.21 36.02
N SER A 815 22.99 -6.93 35.08
CA SER A 815 23.48 -8.26 35.34
C SER A 815 24.74 -8.57 34.52
N THR A 816 25.65 -9.27 35.19
CA THR A 816 26.89 -9.73 34.55
C THR A 816 27.02 -11.24 34.81
N PRO A 817 27.16 -12.06 33.75
CA PRO A 817 27.35 -13.50 33.93
C PRO A 817 28.49 -13.82 34.89
N GLY A 818 28.22 -14.64 35.90
CA GLY A 818 29.19 -15.03 36.94
C GLY A 818 29.42 -14.02 38.07
N LYS A 819 28.75 -12.84 38.06
CA LYS A 819 28.85 -11.82 39.13
C LYS A 819 27.56 -11.57 39.89
N GLY A 820 26.42 -11.93 39.27
CA GLY A 820 25.10 -11.75 39.86
C GLY A 820 24.19 -10.78 39.11
N THR A 821 23.04 -10.46 39.72
CA THR A 821 22.02 -9.60 39.13
C THR A 821 21.58 -8.54 40.12
N GLU A 822 21.42 -7.31 39.66
CA GLU A 822 20.82 -6.21 40.39
C GLU A 822 19.55 -5.71 39.68
N PHE A 823 18.43 -5.71 40.39
CA PHE A 823 17.19 -5.07 39.97
C PHE A 823 17.04 -3.73 40.67
N VAL A 824 16.88 -2.67 39.88
CA VAL A 824 16.72 -1.29 40.38
C VAL A 824 15.31 -0.81 40.09
N ILE A 825 14.55 -0.53 41.14
CA ILE A 825 13.20 -0.02 41.12
C ILE A 825 13.24 1.47 41.47
N GLN A 826 12.71 2.33 40.63
CA GLN A 826 12.59 3.77 40.89
C GLN A 826 11.11 4.16 40.87
N ILE A 827 10.60 4.74 41.97
CA ILE A 827 9.20 5.16 42.13
C ILE A 827 9.15 6.62 42.57
N PRO A 828 8.22 7.45 42.06
CA PRO A 828 8.04 8.82 42.52
C PRO A 828 7.46 8.83 43.93
N ILE A 829 7.91 9.74 44.78
CA ILE A 829 7.43 9.90 46.20
C ILE A 829 5.96 10.32 46.21
N ALA A 830 5.56 11.22 45.29
CA ALA A 830 4.19 11.66 45.09
C ALA A 830 3.86 11.73 43.59
N ARG A 831 2.65 11.38 43.21
CA ARG A 831 2.20 11.46 41.82
C ARG A 831 1.93 12.92 41.44
N SER A 832 2.67 13.47 40.47
CA SER A 832 2.33 14.75 39.83
C SER A 832 0.98 14.61 39.12
N ARG A 833 0.00 15.44 39.45
CA ARG A 833 -1.33 15.50 38.79
C ARG A 833 -1.30 16.06 37.36
N VAL A 834 -0.11 16.24 36.77
CA VAL A 834 0.11 16.79 35.42
C VAL A 834 0.52 15.65 34.49
N GLY A 835 -0.42 14.95 33.88
CA GLY A 835 -0.03 13.84 32.97
C GLY A 835 -1.16 13.15 32.22
N ILE A 836 -2.40 13.71 32.23
CA ILE A 836 -3.50 13.12 31.42
C ILE A 836 -3.75 13.89 30.12
N ALA A 837 -3.11 15.06 29.90
CA ALA A 837 -3.34 15.90 28.71
C ALA A 837 -2.29 15.74 27.60
N GLU A 838 -1.11 15.14 27.84
CA GLU A 838 -0.04 15.08 26.80
C GLU A 838 0.08 13.73 26.08
N SER A 839 -0.63 12.69 26.48
CA SER A 839 -0.56 11.39 25.76
C SER A 839 -1.48 11.26 24.54
N ILE A 840 -2.21 12.31 24.15
CA ILE A 840 -3.12 12.30 22.98
C ILE A 840 -2.48 12.99 21.76
N ASP A 841 -1.44 13.80 21.91
CA ASP A 841 -0.84 14.57 20.80
C ASP A 841 0.45 13.98 20.20
N GLU A 842 1.13 13.05 20.85
CA GLU A 842 2.34 12.43 20.27
C GLU A 842 2.08 11.26 19.29
N ALA A 843 0.83 10.84 19.12
CA ALA A 843 0.49 9.80 18.15
C ALA A 843 0.29 10.32 16.70
N LYS A 844 0.58 11.60 16.43
CA LYS A 844 0.31 12.21 15.12
C LYS A 844 1.52 12.63 14.30
N ILE A 845 2.75 12.38 14.72
CA ILE A 845 3.93 12.76 13.94
C ILE A 845 4.93 11.58 13.88
N LEU A 846 4.68 10.63 12.99
CA LEU A 846 5.74 9.81 12.38
C LEU A 846 5.42 9.68 10.89
N PRO A 847 6.33 10.11 10.00
CA PRO A 847 6.16 9.88 8.57
C PRO A 847 6.41 8.40 8.27
N SER A 848 5.48 7.80 7.53
CA SER A 848 5.63 6.44 6.97
C SER A 848 6.83 6.37 6.01
N PRO A 849 7.54 5.24 5.93
CA PRO A 849 8.68 5.05 5.03
C PRO A 849 8.32 5.03 3.53
#